data_c550bdf4917681a376a36dd9fab1c60a
#
_entry.id   c550bdf4917681a376a36dd9fab1c60a
#
_cell.length_a   1.000
_cell.length_b   1.000
_cell.length_c   1.000
_cell.angle_alpha   90.00
_cell.angle_beta   90.00
_cell.angle_gamma   90.00
#
_symmetry.space_group_name_H-M   'P 1'
#
loop_
_entity.id
_entity.type
_entity.pdbx_description
1 polymer ?
#
loop_
_entity_poly.entity_id
_entity_poly.type
_entity_poly.pdbx_seq_one_letter_code
_entity_poly.pdbx_strand_id
1 'polypeptide(L)'
;MDDKIAYIRVHPGIGIARLGNSVAKDSPLKLNENFFIGPEAPGVVVDPGGSGGPGPDGGTYRDSDMGLKRQAQRFRIYAYDADDNVIGELNGTNTAQISWRVHVQNMKAANYAFQGAYLLDDTQMRNPNIQGPGAGQTMRPEDRTDLIVDPGVATISTMDGREKPLTGSCFTDTTSRLPEYLDFEGDVTPSNGWVDVSYTQATGIELGRLQLDSEARLLFIAGPGESKCVTTPKIRLSNPSEHYQPPNGVTVTGAPDGNDHAYQPLINQFAYFNVPGWWDDTCGGEIDATVELADGTIVSTRDGVTGLGDDGERNAARGGWVVTAPPKYAPDMYHVVSIKDRIFEAFPQADPSLAAGEQTEFWRDIYPILSRAVNYGWVSAEAGGVTPENRNLAHGPKQAGNLLSDANMTAFTDPDPAFNQVRTQIYRIMRQADMWSSGSNDTDYPQPQSPMQELVAGFPRLIDTLPADPPPASAPPPGDETAGRTARGNKMPKLWGTAGKPLQNQQLGHDLPNQYLSLTANALAHMQNWAQGTFVNMRPGTFEPPVPMQLDEYSVAQQPLAMDCAAVEPTIGGGFHPGIEFPYLICYRQLFEDAFRVKAGTAPGSVAAYMSSPWQGDYWSCNTAWWPVQRPDIVFTFHGPDSPRTYCEWFRGFDETGQPLSSTDGYDQMVYAWDKLGMVLPLRDESGNPVTQRGSVVFQEYERNPVLSQSPVTGEVMECDDDMH
;
A
#
# COMPACT_ATOMS: atom_id res chain seq x y z
N MET A 1 2.78 37.32 12.63
CA MET A 1 2.54 35.88 12.72
C MET A 1 3.12 35.32 14.01
N ASP A 2 4.29 35.75 14.38
CA ASP A 2 5.12 35.17 15.44
C ASP A 2 4.52 35.24 16.86
N ASP A 3 3.80 36.31 17.22
CA ASP A 3 3.19 36.50 18.55
C ASP A 3 2.03 35.53 18.91
N LYS A 4 1.67 34.64 18.03
CA LYS A 4 0.51 33.73 18.18
C LYS A 4 0.83 32.26 18.05
N ILE A 5 2.06 31.89 17.67
CA ILE A 5 2.41 30.50 17.45
C ILE A 5 2.56 29.80 18.80
N ALA A 6 1.68 28.82 19.05
CA ALA A 6 1.76 27.99 20.24
C ALA A 6 2.59 26.74 19.98
N TYR A 7 2.48 26.14 18.80
CA TYR A 7 3.22 24.96 18.39
C TYR A 7 3.23 24.76 16.87
N ILE A 8 4.01 23.80 16.40
CA ILE A 8 4.10 23.43 14.98
C ILE A 8 3.81 21.94 14.77
N ARG A 9 3.28 21.61 13.59
CA ARG A 9 3.12 20.22 13.13
C ARG A 9 3.66 20.06 11.72
N VAL A 10 4.22 18.87 11.45
CA VAL A 10 4.61 18.44 10.11
C VAL A 10 3.42 17.78 9.42
N HIS A 11 3.16 18.11 8.16
CA HIS A 11 2.15 17.48 7.31
C HIS A 11 2.74 17.05 5.95
N PRO A 12 2.33 15.90 5.41
CA PRO A 12 1.37 14.98 6.02
C PRO A 12 1.95 14.31 7.27
N GLY A 13 1.05 13.91 8.19
CA GLY A 13 1.45 13.17 9.38
C GLY A 13 1.96 11.77 9.08
N ILE A 14 1.47 11.15 7.99
CA ILE A 14 2.02 9.94 7.40
C ILE A 14 2.24 10.20 5.92
N GLY A 15 3.50 10.16 5.49
CA GLY A 15 3.90 10.31 4.11
C GLY A 15 4.23 8.97 3.46
N ILE A 16 3.90 8.82 2.18
CA ILE A 16 4.17 7.63 1.39
C ILE A 16 5.10 8.00 0.24
N ALA A 17 6.32 7.47 0.27
CA ALA A 17 7.25 7.53 -0.83
C ALA A 17 7.31 6.16 -1.54
N ARG A 18 7.56 6.13 -2.87
CA ARG A 18 7.56 4.87 -3.61
C ARG A 18 8.89 4.65 -4.31
N LEU A 19 9.35 3.40 -4.26
CA LEU A 19 10.59 2.95 -4.88
C LEU A 19 10.55 3.14 -6.40
N GLY A 20 11.74 3.31 -7.00
CA GLY A 20 11.91 3.36 -8.44
C GLY A 20 13.39 3.35 -8.80
N ASN A 21 13.74 2.70 -9.90
CA ASN A 21 15.14 2.49 -10.28
C ASN A 21 15.73 3.59 -11.20
N SER A 22 15.00 4.68 -11.45
CA SER A 22 15.57 5.84 -12.12
C SER A 22 16.71 6.41 -11.28
N VAL A 23 17.85 6.59 -11.91
CA VAL A 23 19.07 7.14 -11.30
C VAL A 23 19.54 8.36 -12.07
N ALA A 24 20.07 9.34 -11.37
CA ALA A 24 20.75 10.43 -12.03
C ALA A 24 22.08 9.93 -12.63
N LYS A 25 22.33 10.25 -13.88
CA LYS A 25 23.66 10.02 -14.49
C LYS A 25 24.72 10.85 -13.78
N ASP A 26 24.29 12.04 -13.33
CA ASP A 26 25.06 12.96 -12.52
C ASP A 26 24.24 13.26 -11.24
N SER A 27 24.85 13.13 -10.08
CA SER A 27 24.23 13.56 -8.81
C SER A 27 24.06 15.10 -8.82
N PRO A 28 22.95 15.65 -8.29
CA PRO A 28 21.82 15.06 -7.55
C PRO A 28 20.68 14.54 -8.43
N LEU A 29 19.70 13.84 -7.80
CA LEU A 29 18.45 13.48 -8.44
C LEU A 29 17.63 14.73 -8.79
N LYS A 30 16.98 14.73 -9.95
CA LYS A 30 16.23 15.87 -10.46
C LYS A 30 14.73 15.58 -10.52
N LEU A 31 13.96 16.54 -10.02
CA LEU A 31 12.50 16.52 -10.10
C LEU A 31 12.06 16.43 -11.58
N ASN A 32 11.05 15.60 -11.82
CA ASN A 32 10.47 15.27 -13.12
C ASN A 32 11.39 14.50 -14.10
N GLU A 33 12.68 14.40 -13.80
CA GLU A 33 13.61 13.54 -14.55
C GLU A 33 13.75 12.16 -13.87
N ASN A 34 14.10 12.12 -12.58
CA ASN A 34 14.37 10.88 -11.83
C ASN A 34 13.32 10.59 -10.77
N PHE A 35 12.60 11.59 -10.30
CA PHE A 35 11.53 11.45 -9.32
C PHE A 35 10.43 12.47 -9.59
N PHE A 36 9.28 12.21 -9.01
CA PHE A 36 8.12 13.10 -8.98
C PHE A 36 7.59 13.21 -7.55
N ILE A 37 6.78 14.23 -7.29
CA ILE A 37 6.18 14.43 -5.97
C ILE A 37 4.81 13.75 -5.95
N GLY A 38 4.55 12.97 -4.90
CA GLY A 38 3.25 12.34 -4.66
C GLY A 38 2.12 13.37 -4.45
N PRO A 39 0.87 12.93 -4.37
CA PRO A 39 -0.27 13.83 -4.29
C PRO A 39 -0.24 14.65 -2.99
N GLU A 40 -0.54 15.95 -3.10
CA GLU A 40 -0.61 16.89 -1.97
C GLU A 40 -2.06 17.32 -1.65
N ALA A 41 -3.03 17.00 -2.53
CA ALA A 41 -4.44 17.22 -2.28
C ALA A 41 -5.27 15.99 -2.75
N PRO A 42 -6.40 15.68 -2.10
CA PRO A 42 -7.21 14.51 -2.40
C PRO A 42 -7.73 14.50 -3.84
N GLY A 43 -7.62 13.35 -4.50
CA GLY A 43 -8.12 13.16 -5.86
C GLY A 43 -7.28 13.82 -6.97
N VAL A 44 -6.25 14.58 -6.62
CA VAL A 44 -5.35 15.22 -7.61
C VAL A 44 -4.49 14.17 -8.27
N VAL A 45 -4.54 14.12 -9.60
CA VAL A 45 -3.67 13.25 -10.40
C VAL A 45 -2.26 13.80 -10.39
N VAL A 46 -1.31 12.93 -10.13
CA VAL A 46 0.13 13.27 -10.14
C VAL A 46 0.60 13.45 -11.58
N ASP A 47 1.46 14.45 -11.81
CA ASP A 47 2.13 14.68 -13.08
C ASP A 47 3.64 14.37 -13.00
N PRO A 48 4.06 13.14 -13.29
CA PRO A 48 5.48 12.76 -13.22
C PRO A 48 6.38 13.42 -14.26
N GLY A 49 5.78 14.03 -15.28
CA GLY A 49 6.49 14.76 -16.35
C GLY A 49 6.66 16.25 -16.08
N GLY A 50 5.88 16.81 -15.13
CA GLY A 50 5.92 18.24 -14.82
C GLY A 50 5.41 19.15 -15.96
N SER A 51 4.61 18.62 -16.87
CA SER A 51 4.13 19.33 -18.06
C SER A 51 2.70 19.89 -17.92
N GLY A 52 2.12 19.79 -16.72
CA GLY A 52 0.74 20.21 -16.47
C GLY A 52 -0.30 19.10 -16.68
N GLY A 53 0.14 17.88 -16.68
CA GLY A 53 -0.65 16.65 -16.79
C GLY A 53 -0.07 15.66 -17.80
N PRO A 54 -0.40 14.39 -17.70
CA PRO A 54 0.05 13.39 -18.68
C PRO A 54 -0.52 13.76 -20.05
N GLY A 55 0.40 13.82 -21.05
CA GLY A 55 0.03 14.07 -22.43
C GLY A 55 -0.80 12.94 -23.04
N PRO A 56 -1.17 13.03 -24.35
CA PRO A 56 -1.93 12.00 -25.03
C PRO A 56 -1.25 10.63 -25.03
N ASP A 57 0.06 10.60 -24.89
CA ASP A 57 0.86 9.35 -24.81
C ASP A 57 0.97 8.78 -23.39
N GLY A 58 0.21 9.27 -22.43
CA GLY A 58 0.30 8.91 -21.02
C GLY A 58 1.30 9.74 -20.23
N GLY A 59 1.42 9.45 -18.94
CA GLY A 59 2.38 10.13 -18.07
C GLY A 59 3.80 9.58 -18.26
N THR A 60 4.80 10.40 -17.96
CA THR A 60 6.20 9.98 -18.01
C THR A 60 6.66 9.45 -16.65
N TYR A 61 6.19 8.28 -16.28
CA TYR A 61 6.64 7.57 -15.07
C TYR A 61 8.06 6.98 -15.24
N ARG A 62 8.60 7.04 -16.44
CA ARG A 62 9.95 6.58 -16.75
C ARG A 62 10.84 7.72 -17.17
N ASP A 63 12.14 7.56 -16.89
CA ASP A 63 13.18 8.45 -17.40
C ASP A 63 13.57 8.09 -18.84
N SER A 64 14.52 8.83 -19.40
CA SER A 64 14.99 8.62 -20.78
C SER A 64 15.67 7.27 -21.01
N ASP A 65 16.10 6.60 -19.97
CA ASP A 65 16.74 5.28 -20.03
C ASP A 65 15.76 4.15 -19.64
N MET A 66 14.47 4.47 -19.59
CA MET A 66 13.38 3.56 -19.20
C MET A 66 13.42 3.12 -17.74
N GLY A 67 14.21 3.76 -16.88
CA GLY A 67 14.17 3.58 -15.44
C GLY A 67 12.85 4.12 -14.85
N LEU A 68 12.25 3.39 -13.91
CA LEU A 68 11.04 3.83 -13.25
C LEU A 68 11.35 4.96 -12.26
N LYS A 69 10.68 6.10 -12.40
CA LYS A 69 10.88 7.25 -11.50
C LYS A 69 10.44 6.94 -10.09
N ARG A 70 11.17 7.48 -9.12
CA ARG A 70 10.84 7.37 -7.69
C ARG A 70 9.71 8.35 -7.35
N GLN A 71 8.81 7.99 -6.44
CA GLN A 71 7.88 8.96 -5.85
C GLN A 71 8.49 9.54 -4.58
N ALA A 72 8.59 10.86 -4.53
CA ALA A 72 8.94 11.57 -3.31
C ALA A 72 7.68 11.95 -2.52
N GLN A 73 7.81 12.02 -1.20
CA GLN A 73 6.84 12.67 -0.34
C GLN A 73 7.35 14.06 0.05
N ARG A 74 6.54 15.08 -0.18
CA ARG A 74 6.80 16.42 0.33
C ARG A 74 6.20 16.59 1.72
N PHE A 75 6.99 17.13 2.65
CA PHE A 75 6.56 17.50 3.99
C PHE A 75 6.61 19.02 4.16
N ARG A 76 5.59 19.57 4.82
CA ARG A 76 5.41 20.99 5.11
C ARG A 76 5.21 21.17 6.61
N ILE A 77 5.51 22.38 7.11
CA ILE A 77 5.35 22.75 8.51
C ILE A 77 4.21 23.75 8.63
N TYR A 78 3.24 23.47 9.49
CA TYR A 78 2.16 24.40 9.80
C TYR A 78 2.24 24.85 11.25
N ALA A 79 2.03 26.15 11.46
CA ALA A 79 1.95 26.77 12.76
C ALA A 79 0.49 26.79 13.25
N TYR A 80 0.33 26.59 14.56
CA TYR A 80 -0.96 26.55 15.25
C TYR A 80 -0.96 27.51 16.43
N ASP A 81 -2.13 28.09 16.73
CA ASP A 81 -2.36 28.86 17.94
C ASP A 81 -2.72 27.94 19.15
N ALA A 82 -2.97 28.55 20.29
CA ALA A 82 -3.33 27.85 21.52
C ALA A 82 -4.72 27.16 21.48
N ASP A 83 -5.57 27.57 20.54
CA ASP A 83 -6.91 27.03 20.33
C ASP A 83 -6.95 25.99 19.18
N ASP A 84 -5.79 25.45 18.78
CA ASP A 84 -5.61 24.48 17.69
C ASP A 84 -5.97 25.01 16.28
N ASN A 85 -6.10 26.33 16.09
CA ASN A 85 -6.34 26.90 14.77
C ASN A 85 -5.04 26.98 13.96
N VAL A 86 -5.12 26.63 12.69
CA VAL A 86 -3.98 26.76 11.76
C VAL A 86 -3.73 28.25 11.47
N ILE A 87 -2.54 28.72 11.80
CA ILE A 87 -2.10 30.10 11.51
C ILE A 87 -1.58 30.21 10.07
N GLY A 88 -0.77 29.24 9.63
CA GLY A 88 -0.17 29.25 8.31
C GLY A 88 0.97 28.25 8.15
N GLU A 89 1.43 28.10 6.91
CA GLU A 89 2.64 27.34 6.61
C GLU A 89 3.88 28.13 7.00
N LEU A 90 4.84 27.47 7.67
CA LEU A 90 6.19 27.97 7.88
C LEU A 90 7.13 27.39 6.81
N ASN A 91 7.79 28.26 6.08
CA ASN A 91 8.68 27.87 4.99
C ASN A 91 9.88 28.85 4.89
N GLY A 92 10.76 28.61 3.91
CA GLY A 92 11.97 29.42 3.72
C GLY A 92 11.74 30.89 3.36
N THR A 93 10.50 31.32 3.10
CA THR A 93 10.17 32.73 2.79
C THR A 93 9.74 33.53 4.00
N ASN A 94 9.31 32.89 5.08
CA ASN A 94 8.75 33.54 6.26
C ASN A 94 9.40 33.13 7.58
N THR A 95 10.50 32.39 7.54
CA THR A 95 11.30 31.96 8.69
C THR A 95 12.76 32.36 8.52
N ALA A 96 13.52 32.44 9.63
CA ALA A 96 14.96 32.68 9.57
C ALA A 96 15.74 31.42 9.17
N GLN A 97 15.37 30.27 9.74
CA GLN A 97 15.99 28.99 9.43
C GLN A 97 14.99 27.83 9.63
N ILE A 98 15.11 26.82 8.77
CA ILE A 98 14.43 25.53 8.95
C ILE A 98 15.49 24.43 8.96
N SER A 99 15.39 23.52 9.92
CA SER A 99 16.19 22.32 10.04
C SER A 99 15.26 21.10 10.14
N TRP A 100 15.40 20.17 9.24
CA TRP A 100 14.70 18.88 9.24
C TRP A 100 15.58 17.79 9.83
N ARG A 101 14.98 16.92 10.61
CA ARG A 101 15.61 15.73 11.19
C ARG A 101 14.83 14.50 10.75
N VAL A 102 15.53 13.51 10.22
CA VAL A 102 14.92 12.27 9.71
C VAL A 102 15.66 11.08 10.29
N HIS A 103 14.91 10.09 10.77
CA HIS A 103 15.48 8.81 11.18
C HIS A 103 14.60 7.69 10.62
N VAL A 104 15.08 7.00 9.61
CA VAL A 104 14.42 5.84 8.98
C VAL A 104 15.30 4.61 9.12
N GLN A 105 14.67 3.44 9.19
CA GLN A 105 15.35 2.17 9.25
C GLN A 105 14.63 1.12 8.40
N ASN A 106 15.36 0.07 7.99
CA ASN A 106 14.78 -1.20 7.56
C ASN A 106 15.12 -2.28 8.58
N MET A 107 14.11 -2.81 9.25
CA MET A 107 14.24 -3.86 10.27
C MET A 107 13.81 -5.24 9.78
N LYS A 108 13.47 -5.40 8.51
CA LYS A 108 12.86 -6.64 8.01
C LYS A 108 13.70 -7.88 8.23
N ALA A 109 15.01 -7.82 7.92
CA ALA A 109 15.91 -8.95 8.09
C ALA A 109 16.08 -9.38 9.56
N ALA A 110 15.92 -8.45 10.49
CA ALA A 110 15.99 -8.66 11.93
C ALA A 110 14.68 -9.16 12.54
N ASN A 111 13.55 -8.91 11.88
CA ASN A 111 12.21 -9.08 12.45
C ASN A 111 11.73 -10.54 12.40
N TYR A 112 10.56 -10.75 12.99
CA TYR A 112 9.85 -12.03 12.92
C TYR A 112 9.45 -12.39 11.50
N ALA A 113 9.45 -13.68 11.21
CA ALA A 113 8.94 -14.20 9.96
C ALA A 113 7.44 -13.91 9.86
N PHE A 114 7.01 -13.42 8.72
CA PHE A 114 5.58 -13.22 8.47
C PHE A 114 4.94 -14.52 7.95
N GLN A 115 3.84 -14.93 8.54
CA GLN A 115 3.11 -16.14 8.17
C GLN A 115 1.67 -15.90 7.77
N GLY A 116 1.32 -14.68 7.41
CA GLY A 116 -0.06 -14.28 7.15
C GLY A 116 -0.75 -13.74 8.40
N ALA A 117 -1.86 -13.04 8.21
CA ALA A 117 -2.56 -12.33 9.28
C ALA A 117 -3.12 -13.24 10.40
N TYR A 118 -3.12 -14.55 10.18
CA TYR A 118 -3.74 -15.55 11.07
C TYR A 118 -2.75 -16.49 11.73
N LEU A 119 -1.56 -16.59 11.18
CA LEU A 119 -0.51 -17.46 11.66
C LEU A 119 0.65 -16.59 12.12
N LEU A 120 0.36 -15.62 12.97
CA LEU A 120 1.42 -14.90 13.68
C LEU A 120 2.04 -15.87 14.67
N ASP A 121 2.85 -16.79 14.15
CA ASP A 121 3.77 -17.56 14.95
C ASP A 121 5.06 -16.77 15.04
N ASP A 122 5.18 -16.03 16.12
CA ASP A 122 6.31 -15.17 16.48
C ASP A 122 7.49 -15.94 17.02
N THR A 123 7.39 -17.24 17.12
CA THR A 123 8.50 -18.08 17.56
C THR A 123 9.61 -18.09 16.52
N GLN A 124 9.37 -17.60 15.30
CA GLN A 124 10.33 -17.68 14.21
C GLN A 124 10.76 -16.29 13.73
N MET A 125 12.02 -16.02 13.94
CA MET A 125 12.70 -14.87 13.37
C MET A 125 13.08 -15.12 11.91
N ARG A 126 13.08 -14.08 11.07
CA ARG A 126 13.83 -14.13 9.79
C ARG A 126 15.31 -14.34 10.09
N ASN A 127 16.02 -15.00 9.18
CA ASN A 127 17.42 -15.35 9.40
C ASN A 127 17.66 -16.02 10.77
N PRO A 128 16.96 -17.13 11.09
CA PRO A 128 16.96 -17.71 12.44
C PRO A 128 18.33 -18.24 12.86
N ASN A 129 19.22 -18.51 11.90
CA ASN A 129 20.56 -19.02 12.12
C ASN A 129 21.60 -17.92 12.41
N ILE A 130 21.22 -16.65 12.30
CA ILE A 130 22.07 -15.51 12.66
C ILE A 130 21.68 -15.08 14.06
N GLN A 131 22.51 -15.46 15.04
CA GLN A 131 22.25 -15.15 16.45
C GLN A 131 22.67 -13.73 16.78
N GLY A 132 21.83 -13.05 17.57
CA GLY A 132 22.20 -11.82 18.24
C GLY A 132 23.18 -12.06 19.42
N PRO A 133 23.68 -10.99 20.05
CA PRO A 133 24.61 -11.11 21.17
C PRO A 133 23.93 -11.77 22.39
N GLY A 134 24.24 -13.03 22.67
CA GLY A 134 23.86 -13.70 23.90
C GLY A 134 23.11 -15.01 23.74
N ALA A 135 23.84 -16.13 23.82
CA ALA A 135 23.24 -17.46 23.83
C ALA A 135 22.25 -17.58 25.02
N GLY A 136 20.99 -17.90 24.74
CA GLY A 136 19.99 -18.25 25.76
C GLY A 136 19.02 -17.13 26.16
N GLN A 137 19.07 -15.95 25.57
CA GLN A 137 18.03 -14.93 25.72
C GLN A 137 17.03 -14.98 24.56
N THR A 138 15.75 -14.74 24.85
CA THR A 138 14.73 -14.53 23.82
C THR A 138 15.18 -13.33 22.96
N MET A 139 15.56 -13.58 21.72
CA MET A 139 16.02 -12.55 20.81
C MET A 139 14.83 -11.64 20.45
N ARG A 140 15.07 -10.35 20.51
CA ARG A 140 14.14 -9.34 19.98
C ARG A 140 14.71 -8.76 18.69
N PRO A 141 13.86 -8.26 17.77
CA PRO A 141 14.34 -7.61 16.54
C PRO A 141 15.40 -6.54 16.82
N GLU A 142 15.18 -5.70 17.82
CA GLU A 142 16.07 -4.60 18.21
C GLU A 142 17.44 -5.05 18.75
N ASP A 143 17.57 -6.28 19.20
CA ASP A 143 18.84 -6.85 19.67
C ASP A 143 19.73 -7.35 18.52
N ARG A 144 19.18 -7.39 17.30
CA ARG A 144 19.81 -7.91 16.08
C ARG A 144 20.26 -6.78 15.16
N THR A 145 20.97 -5.82 15.72
CA THR A 145 21.36 -4.56 15.04
C THR A 145 22.13 -4.77 13.73
N ASP A 146 22.89 -5.85 13.62
CA ASP A 146 23.66 -6.21 12.41
C ASP A 146 22.75 -6.57 11.22
N LEU A 147 21.46 -6.85 11.47
CA LEU A 147 20.46 -7.14 10.46
C LEU A 147 19.52 -5.93 10.17
N ILE A 148 19.75 -4.82 10.84
CA ILE A 148 18.99 -3.58 10.66
C ILE A 148 19.78 -2.64 9.75
N VAL A 149 19.20 -2.21 8.65
CA VAL A 149 19.79 -1.11 7.87
C VAL A 149 19.43 0.20 8.55
N ASP A 150 20.40 0.82 9.20
CA ASP A 150 20.25 2.08 9.90
C ASP A 150 21.25 3.12 9.39
N PRO A 151 20.81 4.14 8.65
CA PRO A 151 21.63 5.28 8.27
C PRO A 151 21.98 6.19 9.46
N GLY A 152 21.36 5.97 10.62
CA GLY A 152 21.37 6.91 11.73
C GLY A 152 20.49 8.13 11.47
N VAL A 153 20.53 9.04 12.42
CA VAL A 153 19.80 10.31 12.34
C VAL A 153 20.45 11.22 11.29
N ALA A 154 19.67 11.65 10.31
CA ALA A 154 20.09 12.61 9.31
C ALA A 154 19.44 13.98 9.57
N THR A 155 20.20 15.05 9.39
CA THR A 155 19.70 16.41 9.40
C THR A 155 19.99 17.08 8.07
N ILE A 156 19.06 17.93 7.61
CA ILE A 156 19.23 18.81 6.45
C ILE A 156 18.59 20.17 6.77
N SER A 157 19.29 21.25 6.46
CA SER A 157 18.83 22.60 6.77
C SER A 157 19.04 23.54 5.59
N THR A 158 18.46 24.73 5.69
CA THR A 158 18.68 25.80 4.70
C THR A 158 20.13 26.26 4.61
N MET A 159 20.96 25.90 5.58
CA MET A 159 22.39 26.23 5.63
C MET A 159 23.27 25.10 5.07
N ASP A 160 22.73 23.89 4.93
CA ASP A 160 23.43 22.72 4.44
C ASP A 160 23.30 22.60 2.90
N GLY A 161 23.92 21.56 2.35
CA GLY A 161 23.69 21.17 0.96
C GLY A 161 22.22 20.76 0.72
N ARG A 162 21.77 20.91 -0.53
CA ARG A 162 20.35 20.68 -0.87
C ARG A 162 19.95 19.20 -0.95
N GLU A 163 20.88 18.26 -0.84
CA GLU A 163 20.62 16.82 -0.93
C GLU A 163 21.47 16.03 0.06
N LYS A 164 20.88 14.99 0.65
CA LYS A 164 21.57 14.08 1.57
C LYS A 164 21.08 12.65 1.39
N PRO A 165 21.90 11.70 0.94
CA PRO A 165 21.55 10.29 0.88
C PRO A 165 21.48 9.68 2.28
N LEU A 166 20.56 8.72 2.47
CA LEU A 166 20.39 7.93 3.68
C LEU A 166 20.91 6.51 3.39
N THR A 167 22.15 6.25 3.76
CA THR A 167 22.83 4.97 3.47
C THR A 167 23.22 4.25 4.73
N GLY A 168 22.97 2.94 4.76
CA GLY A 168 23.33 2.06 5.86
C GLY A 168 24.01 0.78 5.38
N SER A 169 24.18 -0.15 6.29
CA SER A 169 24.69 -1.49 6.04
C SER A 169 23.85 -2.54 6.73
N CYS A 170 23.88 -3.77 6.25
CA CYS A 170 23.13 -4.89 6.80
C CYS A 170 23.96 -6.17 6.70
N PHE A 171 23.72 -7.10 7.59
CA PHE A 171 24.48 -8.31 7.79
C PHE A 171 25.94 -8.06 8.18
N THR A 172 26.56 -9.08 8.73
CA THR A 172 28.01 -9.15 8.99
C THR A 172 28.55 -10.43 8.39
N ASP A 173 29.85 -10.46 8.14
CA ASP A 173 30.50 -11.67 7.64
C ASP A 173 30.37 -12.79 8.66
N THR A 174 29.67 -13.85 8.29
CA THR A 174 29.45 -15.02 9.15
C THR A 174 29.17 -16.27 8.32
N THR A 175 29.15 -17.41 8.95
CA THR A 175 28.75 -18.67 8.31
C THR A 175 27.56 -19.26 9.04
N SER A 176 26.71 -19.97 8.32
CA SER A 176 25.56 -20.66 8.87
C SER A 176 25.18 -21.86 8.02
N ARG A 177 24.08 -22.50 8.36
CA ARG A 177 23.49 -23.58 7.61
C ARG A 177 22.04 -23.27 7.33
N LEU A 178 21.64 -23.48 6.09
CA LEU A 178 20.26 -23.26 5.65
C LEU A 178 19.67 -24.58 5.11
N PRO A 179 18.33 -24.73 5.18
CA PRO A 179 17.67 -25.92 4.67
C PRO A 179 17.91 -26.15 3.17
N GLU A 180 18.14 -27.40 2.77
CA GLU A 180 18.42 -27.77 1.37
C GLU A 180 17.26 -27.51 0.40
N TYR A 181 16.03 -27.30 0.91
CA TYR A 181 14.85 -27.03 0.08
C TYR A 181 14.77 -25.59 -0.42
N LEU A 182 15.65 -24.70 0.02
CA LEU A 182 15.76 -23.36 -0.55
C LEU A 182 16.34 -23.45 -1.97
N ASP A 183 15.86 -22.58 -2.86
CA ASP A 183 16.32 -22.56 -4.25
C ASP A 183 17.70 -21.88 -4.35
N PHE A 184 18.75 -22.67 -4.18
CA PHE A 184 20.12 -22.16 -4.30
C PHE A 184 20.56 -22.03 -5.74
N GLU A 185 21.31 -20.97 -6.05
CA GLU A 185 21.96 -20.82 -7.35
C GLU A 185 23.15 -21.78 -7.47
N GLY A 186 23.18 -22.56 -8.56
CA GLY A 186 24.25 -23.52 -8.86
C GLY A 186 24.14 -24.85 -8.11
N ASP A 187 25.12 -25.68 -8.30
CA ASP A 187 25.18 -27.01 -7.66
C ASP A 187 25.60 -26.87 -6.19
N VAL A 188 24.72 -27.24 -5.28
CA VAL A 188 24.98 -27.31 -3.85
C VAL A 188 25.10 -28.78 -3.40
N THR A 189 25.92 -29.06 -2.39
CA THR A 189 26.05 -30.38 -1.82
C THR A 189 25.47 -30.36 -0.41
N PRO A 190 24.21 -30.78 -0.23
CA PRO A 190 23.61 -30.81 1.09
C PRO A 190 24.23 -31.88 1.97
N SER A 191 24.25 -31.61 3.27
CA SER A 191 24.65 -32.60 4.30
C SER A 191 23.54 -32.69 5.34
N ASN A 192 22.89 -33.85 5.41
CA ASN A 192 21.78 -34.11 6.33
C ASN A 192 20.61 -33.08 6.21
N GLY A 193 20.25 -32.69 5.01
CA GLY A 193 19.15 -31.73 4.78
C GLY A 193 19.56 -30.27 4.89
N TRP A 194 20.86 -29.98 5.02
CA TRP A 194 21.39 -28.62 5.21
C TRP A 194 22.48 -28.29 4.20
N VAL A 195 22.52 -27.01 3.80
CA VAL A 195 23.57 -26.41 2.96
C VAL A 195 24.37 -25.42 3.82
N ASP A 196 25.70 -25.58 3.82
CA ASP A 196 26.58 -24.60 4.46
C ASP A 196 26.63 -23.33 3.63
N VAL A 197 26.38 -22.16 4.24
CA VAL A 197 26.35 -20.86 3.59
C VAL A 197 27.27 -19.86 4.29
N SER A 198 27.83 -18.95 3.53
CA SER A 198 28.51 -17.77 4.06
C SER A 198 27.65 -16.54 3.81
N TYR A 199 27.55 -15.66 4.79
CA TYR A 199 26.94 -14.34 4.65
C TYR A 199 28.05 -13.31 4.48
N THR A 200 27.83 -12.35 3.60
CA THR A 200 28.74 -11.21 3.38
C THR A 200 28.04 -9.92 3.76
N GLN A 201 28.74 -9.03 4.46
CA GLN A 201 28.18 -7.72 4.79
C GLN A 201 27.76 -6.95 3.52
N ALA A 202 26.53 -6.44 3.52
CA ALA A 202 26.05 -5.49 2.54
C ALA A 202 26.27 -4.07 3.04
N THR A 203 26.90 -3.22 2.24
CA THR A 203 27.21 -1.81 2.58
C THR A 203 26.68 -0.87 1.50
N GLY A 204 26.43 0.40 1.88
CA GLY A 204 25.98 1.42 0.93
C GLY A 204 24.52 1.23 0.49
N ILE A 205 23.71 0.56 1.28
CA ILE A 205 22.26 0.40 1.02
C ILE A 205 21.59 1.76 1.16
N GLU A 206 21.06 2.29 0.07
CA GLU A 206 20.36 3.57 0.04
C GLU A 206 18.87 3.40 0.36
N LEU A 207 18.44 3.79 1.56
CA LEU A 207 17.03 3.76 1.97
C LEU A 207 16.21 4.91 1.38
N GLY A 208 16.87 5.94 0.90
CA GLY A 208 16.27 7.12 0.29
C GLY A 208 17.18 8.33 0.34
N ARG A 209 16.64 9.48 -0.06
CA ARG A 209 17.35 10.77 -0.07
C ARG A 209 16.51 11.90 0.44
N LEU A 210 17.13 12.84 1.12
CA LEU A 210 16.52 14.09 1.54
C LEU A 210 16.90 15.19 0.55
N GLN A 211 15.93 15.99 0.14
CA GLN A 211 16.16 17.24 -0.58
C GLN A 211 15.31 18.35 0.03
N LEU A 212 15.76 19.59 -0.13
CA LEU A 212 14.93 20.78 0.15
C LEU A 212 14.50 21.40 -1.17
N ASP A 213 13.21 21.73 -1.28
CA ASP A 213 12.73 22.53 -2.40
C ASP A 213 13.11 24.02 -2.23
N SER A 214 12.64 24.88 -3.14
CA SER A 214 12.96 26.31 -3.11
C SER A 214 12.43 27.04 -1.88
N GLU A 215 11.42 26.48 -1.21
CA GLU A 215 10.77 27.03 -0.02
C GLU A 215 11.16 26.29 1.26
N ALA A 216 12.27 25.54 1.22
CA ALA A 216 12.79 24.76 2.35
C ALA A 216 11.84 23.68 2.89
N ARG A 217 10.88 23.22 2.10
CA ARG A 217 10.07 22.03 2.39
C ARG A 217 10.92 20.79 2.19
N LEU A 218 10.69 19.77 3.00
CA LEU A 218 11.42 18.52 2.88
C LEU A 218 10.80 17.64 1.79
N LEU A 219 11.64 17.16 0.89
CA LEU A 219 11.34 16.04 0.00
C LEU A 219 12.06 14.81 0.52
N PHE A 220 11.30 13.77 0.86
CA PHE A 220 11.83 12.43 1.09
C PHE A 220 11.65 11.62 -0.19
N ILE A 221 12.73 11.32 -0.86
CA ILE A 221 12.76 10.53 -2.10
C ILE A 221 13.08 9.08 -1.72
N ALA A 222 12.24 8.13 -2.13
CA ALA A 222 12.42 6.71 -1.81
C ALA A 222 13.72 6.13 -2.39
N GLY A 223 14.10 4.95 -1.91
CA GLY A 223 15.26 4.19 -2.40
C GLY A 223 15.12 3.74 -3.87
N PRO A 224 16.21 3.18 -4.44
CA PRO A 224 16.26 2.75 -5.84
C PRO A 224 15.50 1.45 -6.14
N GLY A 225 14.82 0.84 -5.18
CA GLY A 225 14.13 -0.44 -5.34
C GLY A 225 15.07 -1.66 -5.31
N GLU A 226 16.27 -1.48 -4.80
CA GLU A 226 17.26 -2.56 -4.73
C GLU A 226 16.90 -3.60 -3.68
N SER A 227 17.16 -4.85 -4.05
CA SER A 227 17.21 -5.98 -3.12
C SER A 227 18.26 -6.98 -3.58
N LYS A 228 18.97 -7.59 -2.64
CA LYS A 228 20.05 -8.53 -2.96
C LYS A 228 20.17 -9.62 -1.90
N CYS A 229 20.58 -10.81 -2.35
CA CYS A 229 20.97 -11.89 -1.49
C CYS A 229 22.45 -11.76 -1.10
N VAL A 230 22.78 -11.88 0.18
CA VAL A 230 24.15 -11.81 0.72
C VAL A 230 24.77 -13.16 0.99
N THR A 231 24.05 -14.27 0.76
CA THR A 231 24.57 -15.60 0.98
C THR A 231 25.42 -16.10 -0.20
N THR A 232 26.33 -17.00 0.10
CA THR A 232 27.04 -17.79 -0.91
C THR A 232 26.97 -19.26 -0.46
N PRO A 233 26.34 -20.17 -1.25
CA PRO A 233 25.64 -19.90 -2.51
C PRO A 233 24.45 -18.94 -2.32
N LYS A 234 24.07 -18.21 -3.37
CA LYS A 234 22.90 -17.33 -3.34
C LYS A 234 21.61 -18.13 -3.33
N ILE A 235 20.57 -17.53 -2.75
CA ILE A 235 19.21 -18.06 -2.76
C ILE A 235 18.41 -17.24 -3.74
N ARG A 236 17.71 -17.89 -4.69
CA ARG A 236 16.79 -17.21 -5.61
C ARG A 236 15.49 -16.83 -4.90
N LEU A 237 14.88 -15.77 -5.40
CA LEU A 237 13.49 -15.45 -5.06
C LEU A 237 12.56 -16.29 -5.92
N SER A 238 12.25 -17.48 -5.45
CA SER A 238 11.33 -18.41 -6.09
C SER A 238 10.39 -19.00 -5.04
N ASN A 239 9.30 -19.61 -5.48
CA ASN A 239 8.48 -20.40 -4.57
C ASN A 239 9.12 -21.79 -4.40
N PRO A 240 9.76 -22.10 -3.27
CA PRO A 240 10.40 -23.39 -3.08
C PRO A 240 9.44 -24.56 -3.25
N SER A 241 8.15 -24.36 -2.98
CA SER A 241 7.13 -25.42 -3.10
C SER A 241 6.89 -25.89 -4.55
N GLU A 242 7.26 -25.10 -5.55
CA GLU A 242 7.07 -25.44 -6.95
C GLU A 242 8.28 -26.19 -7.54
N HIS A 243 9.47 -25.85 -7.07
CA HIS A 243 10.72 -26.43 -7.56
C HIS A 243 11.22 -27.60 -6.73
N TYR A 244 10.78 -27.70 -5.48
CA TYR A 244 11.19 -28.76 -4.58
C TYR A 244 10.03 -29.70 -4.23
N GLN A 245 10.15 -30.95 -4.71
CA GLN A 245 9.28 -32.06 -4.30
C GLN A 245 10.00 -32.83 -3.19
N PRO A 246 9.70 -32.60 -1.90
CA PRO A 246 10.34 -33.37 -0.84
C PRO A 246 9.96 -34.83 -0.99
N PRO A 247 10.88 -35.76 -0.74
CA PRO A 247 10.54 -37.18 -0.60
C PRO A 247 9.46 -37.32 0.49
N ASN A 248 8.37 -38.03 0.19
CA ASN A 248 7.30 -38.29 1.15
C ASN A 248 7.86 -38.81 2.46
N GLY A 249 7.60 -38.18 3.58
CA GLY A 249 7.94 -38.61 4.93
C GLY A 249 9.31 -38.15 5.45
N VAL A 250 9.96 -37.18 4.82
CA VAL A 250 11.22 -36.62 5.35
C VAL A 250 10.91 -35.71 6.54
N THR A 251 11.46 -36.02 7.67
CA THR A 251 11.53 -35.16 8.84
C THR A 251 12.89 -34.46 8.82
N VAL A 252 12.91 -33.15 8.87
CA VAL A 252 14.14 -32.37 9.03
C VAL A 252 14.57 -32.50 10.48
N THR A 253 15.70 -33.25 10.71
CA THR A 253 16.24 -33.47 12.04
C THR A 253 17.34 -32.46 12.35
N GLY A 254 17.40 -32.02 13.61
CA GLY A 254 18.46 -31.12 14.05
C GLY A 254 18.27 -29.65 13.64
N ALA A 255 17.03 -29.21 13.55
CA ALA A 255 16.74 -27.81 13.41
C ALA A 255 17.41 -26.96 14.51
N PRO A 256 17.73 -25.66 14.25
CA PRO A 256 18.42 -24.80 15.23
C PRO A 256 17.66 -24.62 16.55
N ASP A 257 16.36 -24.84 16.55
CA ASP A 257 15.50 -24.82 17.74
C ASP A 257 15.51 -26.13 18.55
N GLY A 258 16.23 -27.14 18.09
CA GLY A 258 16.35 -28.46 18.73
C GLY A 258 15.15 -29.38 18.55
N ASN A 259 14.17 -29.01 17.72
CA ASN A 259 12.98 -29.80 17.42
C ASN A 259 13.05 -30.40 16.01
N ASP A 260 12.56 -31.62 15.87
CA ASP A 260 12.38 -32.22 14.54
C ASP A 260 11.03 -31.72 13.95
N HIS A 261 11.09 -31.07 12.81
CA HIS A 261 9.90 -30.53 12.15
C HIS A 261 9.45 -31.44 11.00
N ALA A 262 8.15 -31.74 10.96
CA ALA A 262 7.54 -32.30 9.76
C ALA A 262 7.59 -31.28 8.60
N TYR A 263 8.01 -31.72 7.44
CA TYR A 263 8.42 -30.89 6.31
C TYR A 263 7.39 -29.83 5.83
N GLN A 264 6.11 -30.13 5.91
CA GLN A 264 5.06 -29.25 5.36
C GLN A 264 4.92 -27.84 6.00
N PRO A 265 5.08 -27.65 7.31
CA PRO A 265 4.97 -26.30 7.89
C PRO A 265 6.12 -25.35 7.49
N LEU A 266 7.30 -25.89 7.19
CA LEU A 266 8.50 -25.07 6.93
C LEU A 266 8.50 -24.44 5.55
N ILE A 267 7.89 -25.06 4.55
CA ILE A 267 7.84 -24.53 3.17
C ILE A 267 7.12 -23.19 3.13
N ASN A 268 6.01 -23.07 3.85
CA ASN A 268 5.25 -21.84 3.90
C ASN A 268 5.95 -20.70 4.66
N GLN A 269 6.95 -21.02 5.49
CA GLN A 269 7.65 -20.03 6.30
C GLN A 269 8.72 -19.27 5.52
N PHE A 270 9.27 -19.87 4.49
CA PHE A 270 10.37 -19.31 3.71
C PHE A 270 9.99 -18.92 2.29
N ALA A 271 8.75 -19.21 1.88
CA ALA A 271 8.27 -18.79 0.58
C ALA A 271 8.20 -17.26 0.51
N TYR A 272 8.73 -16.66 -0.52
CA TYR A 272 8.73 -15.24 -0.92
C TYR A 272 8.77 -14.18 0.19
N PHE A 273 8.10 -14.38 1.33
CA PHE A 273 7.95 -13.37 2.38
C PHE A 273 9.15 -13.25 3.32
N ASN A 274 9.91 -14.32 3.48
CA ASN A 274 10.90 -14.48 4.55
C ASN A 274 12.16 -15.15 4.06
N VAL A 275 12.67 -14.79 2.89
CA VAL A 275 13.84 -15.46 2.31
C VAL A 275 15.09 -15.10 3.08
N PRO A 276 15.83 -16.08 3.66
CA PRO A 276 17.06 -15.82 4.41
C PRO A 276 18.13 -15.17 3.55
N GLY A 277 18.90 -14.27 4.16
CA GLY A 277 20.03 -13.62 3.48
C GLY A 277 19.66 -12.55 2.47
N TRP A 278 18.39 -12.15 2.39
CA TRP A 278 17.95 -11.04 1.54
C TRP A 278 17.74 -9.77 2.34
N TRP A 279 18.13 -8.65 1.73
CA TRP A 279 17.78 -7.31 2.17
C TRP A 279 17.06 -6.56 1.04
N ASP A 280 16.36 -5.51 1.38
CA ASP A 280 15.81 -4.53 0.46
C ASP A 280 15.94 -3.10 1.02
N ASP A 281 15.61 -2.11 0.22
CA ASP A 281 15.74 -0.69 0.55
C ASP A 281 14.43 -0.02 0.97
N THR A 282 13.39 -0.77 1.29
CA THR A 282 12.20 -0.18 1.94
C THR A 282 12.54 0.29 3.35
N CYS A 283 11.89 1.35 3.80
CA CYS A 283 12.13 1.88 5.13
C CYS A 283 10.92 2.61 5.69
N GLY A 284 11.00 2.99 6.95
CA GLY A 284 10.05 3.89 7.59
C GLY A 284 10.66 4.54 8.82
N GLY A 285 10.10 5.68 9.22
CA GLY A 285 10.57 6.37 10.41
C GLY A 285 10.15 7.83 10.53
N GLU A 286 10.71 8.49 11.53
CA GLU A 286 10.34 9.82 12.00
C GLU A 286 10.80 10.94 11.08
N ILE A 287 9.95 11.95 10.92
CA ILE A 287 10.24 13.24 10.28
C ILE A 287 9.96 14.35 11.29
N ASP A 288 10.99 15.06 11.71
CA ASP A 288 10.89 16.17 12.65
C ASP A 288 11.40 17.47 12.04
N ALA A 289 10.96 18.59 12.59
CA ALA A 289 11.39 19.92 12.19
C ALA A 289 11.70 20.83 13.38
N THR A 290 12.67 21.68 13.18
CA THR A 290 12.96 22.82 14.07
C THR A 290 13.01 24.08 13.21
N VAL A 291 12.32 25.11 13.64
CA VAL A 291 12.17 26.39 12.92
C VAL A 291 12.66 27.52 13.81
N GLU A 292 13.54 28.35 13.30
CA GLU A 292 13.88 29.64 13.88
C GLU A 292 13.03 30.71 13.17
N LEU A 293 12.19 31.39 13.94
CA LEU A 293 11.35 32.49 13.48
C LEU A 293 12.17 33.78 13.26
N ALA A 294 11.59 34.75 12.59
CA ALA A 294 12.26 36.01 12.27
C ALA A 294 12.68 36.82 13.52
N ASP A 295 12.03 36.62 14.65
CA ASP A 295 12.36 37.25 15.94
C ASP A 295 13.44 36.49 16.76
N GLY A 296 13.91 35.33 16.21
CA GLY A 296 14.88 34.44 16.88
C GLY A 296 14.23 33.41 17.82
N THR A 297 12.91 33.34 17.89
CA THR A 297 12.20 32.29 18.64
C THR A 297 12.39 30.95 17.92
N ILE A 298 12.70 29.88 18.67
CA ILE A 298 12.86 28.53 18.14
C ILE A 298 11.65 27.70 18.55
N VAL A 299 11.04 27.05 17.58
CA VAL A 299 9.94 26.10 17.76
C VAL A 299 10.31 24.75 17.15
N SER A 300 9.96 23.63 17.80
CA SER A 300 10.32 22.28 17.36
C SER A 300 9.15 21.32 17.51
N THR A 301 9.13 20.28 16.67
CA THR A 301 8.16 19.18 16.76
C THR A 301 8.50 18.16 17.86
N ARG A 302 9.73 18.18 18.40
CA ARG A 302 10.21 17.20 19.39
C ARG A 302 10.12 17.70 20.83
N ASP A 303 10.50 18.95 21.07
CA ASP A 303 10.70 19.43 22.42
C ASP A 303 9.45 20.06 23.03
N GLY A 304 8.37 20.05 22.30
CA GLY A 304 7.18 20.82 22.63
C GLY A 304 7.49 22.32 22.67
N VAL A 305 6.50 23.16 22.55
CA VAL A 305 6.73 24.57 22.88
C VAL A 305 7.10 24.62 24.37
N THR A 306 8.34 25.01 24.66
CA THR A 306 8.76 25.32 26.01
C THR A 306 7.84 26.41 26.54
N GLY A 307 6.80 26.04 27.29
CA GLY A 307 5.87 27.02 27.86
C GLY A 307 4.46 26.53 28.14
N LEU A 308 4.05 25.37 27.67
CA LEU A 308 2.81 24.75 28.12
C LEU A 308 3.14 23.75 29.23
N GLY A 309 2.54 23.96 30.34
CA GLY A 309 2.96 23.51 31.65
C GLY A 309 3.05 22.01 31.87
N ASP A 310 3.68 21.71 33.00
CA ASP A 310 3.91 20.40 33.64
C ASP A 310 2.62 19.66 34.08
N ASP A 311 1.45 20.05 33.57
CA ASP A 311 0.13 19.59 33.98
C ASP A 311 -0.44 18.43 33.14
N GLY A 312 0.41 17.77 32.35
CA GLY A 312 0.03 16.54 31.63
C GLY A 312 -0.88 16.77 30.44
N GLU A 313 -1.09 18.02 30.04
CA GLU A 313 -1.77 18.33 28.81
C GLU A 313 -0.88 18.03 27.59
N ARG A 314 -1.49 17.46 26.56
CA ARG A 314 -0.86 16.96 25.36
C ARG A 314 0.12 17.97 24.78
N ASN A 315 1.37 17.60 24.67
CA ASN A 315 2.27 18.28 23.77
C ASN A 315 1.68 18.23 22.36
N ALA A 316 1.13 19.33 21.88
CA ALA A 316 0.42 19.40 20.61
C ALA A 316 1.37 19.47 19.40
N ALA A 317 2.66 19.75 19.62
CA ALA A 317 3.68 19.69 18.58
C ALA A 317 3.87 18.25 18.10
N ARG A 318 3.91 18.02 16.78
CA ARG A 318 4.04 16.69 16.20
C ARG A 318 4.90 16.72 14.96
N GLY A 319 5.84 15.77 14.90
CA GLY A 319 6.49 15.37 13.67
C GLY A 319 5.57 14.60 12.73
N GLY A 320 6.11 14.21 11.59
CA GLY A 320 5.52 13.27 10.65
C GLY A 320 6.20 11.91 10.69
N TRP A 321 5.70 11.01 9.89
CA TRP A 321 6.26 9.68 9.65
C TRP A 321 6.32 9.41 8.15
N VAL A 322 7.39 8.79 7.67
CA VAL A 322 7.46 8.33 6.28
C VAL A 322 7.51 6.80 6.24
N VAL A 323 6.85 6.22 5.24
CA VAL A 323 7.00 4.80 4.87
C VAL A 323 7.29 4.73 3.38
N THR A 324 8.26 3.92 3.00
CA THR A 324 8.50 3.61 1.60
C THR A 324 7.68 2.39 1.19
N ALA A 325 7.07 2.50 0.02
CA ALA A 325 6.24 1.47 -0.59
C ALA A 325 6.79 1.10 -1.98
N PRO A 326 6.51 -0.10 -2.48
CA PRO A 326 6.78 -0.44 -3.87
C PRO A 326 6.08 0.50 -4.87
N PRO A 327 6.48 0.47 -6.14
CA PRO A 327 5.82 1.22 -7.20
C PRO A 327 4.33 0.86 -7.29
N LYS A 328 3.48 1.81 -7.66
CA LYS A 328 2.07 1.61 -7.93
C LYS A 328 1.82 1.69 -9.43
N TYR A 329 1.39 0.59 -10.04
CA TYR A 329 1.30 0.50 -11.50
C TYR A 329 -0.02 0.99 -12.09
N ALA A 330 -1.04 1.24 -11.25
CA ALA A 330 -2.25 1.96 -11.62
C ALA A 330 -2.40 3.19 -10.70
N PRO A 331 -1.54 4.22 -10.84
CA PRO A 331 -1.41 5.31 -9.86
C PRO A 331 -2.68 6.14 -9.71
N ASP A 332 -3.46 6.31 -10.78
CA ASP A 332 -4.69 7.12 -10.80
C ASP A 332 -5.94 6.33 -10.37
N MET A 333 -5.76 5.08 -9.98
CA MET A 333 -6.82 4.27 -9.38
C MET A 333 -6.66 4.19 -7.87
N TYR A 334 -7.78 4.15 -7.18
CA TYR A 334 -7.82 4.01 -5.72
C TYR A 334 -8.36 2.64 -5.33
N HIS A 335 -7.90 2.14 -4.19
CA HIS A 335 -8.43 0.92 -3.60
C HIS A 335 -9.85 1.12 -3.07
N VAL A 336 -10.64 0.03 -3.02
CA VAL A 336 -12.02 0.06 -2.49
C VAL A 336 -12.06 0.62 -1.08
N VAL A 337 -11.05 0.29 -0.28
CA VAL A 337 -10.82 0.84 1.05
C VAL A 337 -9.38 1.30 1.14
N SER A 338 -9.17 2.53 1.52
CA SER A 338 -7.86 3.16 1.70
C SER A 338 -7.46 3.24 3.17
N ILE A 339 -6.19 3.57 3.42
CA ILE A 339 -5.72 3.89 4.78
C ILE A 339 -6.48 5.10 5.34
N LYS A 340 -6.79 6.10 4.50
CA LYS A 340 -7.62 7.24 4.93
C LYS A 340 -8.95 6.77 5.52
N ASP A 341 -9.62 5.85 4.83
CA ASP A 341 -10.91 5.32 5.29
C ASP A 341 -10.77 4.61 6.64
N ARG A 342 -9.67 3.86 6.85
CA ARG A 342 -9.39 3.19 8.14
C ARG A 342 -9.02 4.17 9.25
N ILE A 343 -8.28 5.21 8.96
CA ILE A 343 -7.96 6.25 9.95
C ILE A 343 -9.23 6.96 10.40
N PHE A 344 -10.11 7.34 9.49
CA PHE A 344 -11.38 7.94 9.85
C PHE A 344 -12.33 6.99 10.60
N GLU A 345 -12.28 5.69 10.31
CA GLU A 345 -13.00 4.69 11.11
C GLU A 345 -12.49 4.64 12.56
N ALA A 346 -11.18 4.75 12.77
CA ALA A 346 -10.56 4.76 14.10
C ALA A 346 -10.71 6.10 14.84
N PHE A 347 -10.84 7.19 14.10
CA PHE A 347 -10.94 8.56 14.59
C PHE A 347 -12.10 9.31 13.92
N PRO A 348 -13.35 8.93 14.20
CA PRO A 348 -14.50 9.51 13.50
C PRO A 348 -14.58 11.03 13.64
N GLN A 349 -14.08 11.59 14.76
CA GLN A 349 -14.06 13.04 14.99
C GLN A 349 -13.18 13.81 14.00
N ALA A 350 -12.26 13.14 13.34
CA ALA A 350 -11.40 13.75 12.32
C ALA A 350 -11.99 13.68 10.91
N ASP A 351 -13.08 12.93 10.72
CA ASP A 351 -13.76 12.80 9.42
C ASP A 351 -14.71 14.00 9.20
N PRO A 352 -14.44 14.87 8.22
CA PRO A 352 -15.27 16.03 7.95
C PRO A 352 -16.71 15.65 7.55
N SER A 353 -16.93 14.46 6.99
CA SER A 353 -18.25 13.98 6.56
C SER A 353 -19.19 13.65 7.73
N LEU A 354 -18.61 13.46 8.92
CA LEU A 354 -19.34 13.18 10.17
C LEU A 354 -19.48 14.40 11.08
N ALA A 355 -19.04 15.58 10.62
CA ALA A 355 -19.20 16.81 11.37
C ALA A 355 -20.67 17.10 11.70
N ALA A 356 -20.92 17.78 12.82
CA ALA A 356 -22.28 18.08 13.26
C ALA A 356 -23.01 18.95 12.19
N GLY A 357 -24.15 18.45 11.72
CA GLY A 357 -24.94 19.10 10.67
C GLY A 357 -24.61 18.69 9.24
N GLU A 358 -23.56 17.92 9.02
CA GLU A 358 -23.25 17.37 7.71
C GLU A 358 -24.26 16.28 7.31
N GLN A 359 -24.60 16.29 6.04
CA GLN A 359 -25.43 15.26 5.42
C GLN A 359 -24.58 14.43 4.46
N THR A 360 -24.98 13.18 4.23
CA THR A 360 -24.41 12.38 3.14
C THR A 360 -24.53 13.14 1.83
N GLU A 361 -23.40 13.39 1.18
CA GLU A 361 -23.32 14.08 -0.10
C GLU A 361 -22.85 13.11 -1.18
N PHE A 362 -23.55 13.10 -2.33
CA PHE A 362 -23.32 12.07 -3.35
C PHE A 362 -21.88 12.04 -3.88
N TRP A 363 -21.32 13.19 -4.25
CA TRP A 363 -20.01 13.27 -4.90
C TRP A 363 -18.83 13.08 -3.93
N ARG A 364 -19.04 13.46 -2.66
CA ARG A 364 -18.04 13.30 -1.60
C ARG A 364 -18.02 11.88 -1.02
N ASP A 365 -19.20 11.31 -0.72
CA ASP A 365 -19.31 10.13 0.14
C ASP A 365 -19.72 8.87 -0.63
N ILE A 366 -20.40 8.99 -1.78
CA ILE A 366 -20.96 7.84 -2.52
C ILE A 366 -20.20 7.58 -3.80
N TYR A 367 -20.02 8.60 -4.64
CA TYR A 367 -19.37 8.44 -5.94
C TYR A 367 -17.96 7.81 -5.85
N PRO A 368 -17.09 8.17 -4.89
CA PRO A 368 -15.79 7.53 -4.77
C PRO A 368 -15.86 6.02 -4.54
N ILE A 369 -16.82 5.56 -3.74
CA ILE A 369 -17.02 4.11 -3.48
C ILE A 369 -17.42 3.40 -4.77
N LEU A 370 -18.37 3.94 -5.52
CA LEU A 370 -18.85 3.36 -6.77
C LEU A 370 -17.76 3.37 -7.86
N SER A 371 -17.04 4.47 -8.01
CA SER A 371 -16.00 4.62 -9.02
C SER A 371 -14.79 3.70 -8.75
N ARG A 372 -14.36 3.58 -7.50
CA ARG A 372 -13.31 2.64 -7.10
C ARG A 372 -13.68 1.21 -7.48
N ALA A 373 -14.93 0.79 -7.19
CA ALA A 373 -15.41 -0.54 -7.53
C ALA A 373 -15.43 -0.80 -9.03
N VAL A 374 -15.81 0.18 -9.85
CA VAL A 374 -15.84 0.10 -11.31
C VAL A 374 -14.42 0.03 -11.88
N ASN A 375 -13.51 0.84 -11.35
CA ASN A 375 -12.14 0.94 -11.88
C ASN A 375 -11.34 -0.36 -11.70
N TYR A 376 -11.67 -1.19 -10.71
CA TYR A 376 -11.07 -2.53 -10.59
C TYR A 376 -11.24 -3.38 -11.85
N GLY A 377 -12.30 -3.14 -12.64
CA GLY A 377 -12.52 -3.84 -13.90
C GLY A 377 -11.45 -3.62 -14.97
N TRP A 378 -10.59 -2.60 -14.82
CA TRP A 378 -9.50 -2.32 -15.74
C TRP A 378 -8.20 -3.04 -15.41
N VAL A 379 -8.08 -3.57 -14.19
CA VAL A 379 -6.83 -4.14 -13.64
C VAL A 379 -7.00 -5.54 -13.06
N SER A 380 -8.23 -6.04 -12.99
CA SER A 380 -8.54 -7.37 -12.44
C SER A 380 -9.42 -8.17 -13.39
N ALA A 381 -8.98 -9.36 -13.74
CA ALA A 381 -9.76 -10.31 -14.57
C ALA A 381 -11.10 -10.67 -13.90
N GLU A 382 -11.08 -10.84 -12.58
CA GLU A 382 -12.28 -11.15 -11.80
C GLU A 382 -13.28 -9.99 -11.81
N ALA A 383 -12.85 -8.77 -11.52
CA ALA A 383 -13.71 -7.59 -11.50
C ALA A 383 -14.12 -7.15 -12.91
N GLY A 384 -13.25 -7.33 -13.90
CA GLY A 384 -13.51 -6.99 -15.30
C GLY A 384 -14.43 -7.97 -16.02
N GLY A 385 -14.67 -9.15 -15.43
CA GLY A 385 -15.52 -10.20 -16.02
C GLY A 385 -14.96 -10.78 -17.31
N VAL A 386 -13.65 -10.84 -17.42
CA VAL A 386 -12.97 -11.37 -18.60
C VAL A 386 -12.82 -12.88 -18.57
N THR A 387 -12.98 -13.49 -17.41
CA THR A 387 -12.99 -14.97 -17.32
C THR A 387 -14.36 -15.54 -17.69
N PRO A 388 -14.43 -16.75 -18.30
CA PRO A 388 -15.71 -17.36 -18.69
C PRO A 388 -16.70 -17.50 -17.54
N GLU A 389 -16.22 -17.80 -16.33
CA GLU A 389 -17.05 -17.98 -15.16
C GLU A 389 -17.64 -16.66 -14.63
N ASN A 390 -17.04 -15.53 -14.96
CA ASN A 390 -17.34 -14.23 -14.38
C ASN A 390 -18.04 -13.25 -15.32
N ARG A 391 -18.22 -13.60 -16.59
CA ARG A 391 -18.78 -12.70 -17.61
C ARG A 391 -20.11 -12.04 -17.24
N ASN A 392 -20.93 -12.69 -16.44
CA ASN A 392 -22.25 -12.20 -16.04
C ASN A 392 -22.27 -11.45 -14.72
N LEU A 393 -21.16 -11.39 -13.99
CA LEU A 393 -21.08 -10.86 -12.64
C LEU A 393 -20.24 -9.60 -12.52
N ALA A 394 -19.58 -9.23 -13.60
CA ALA A 394 -18.70 -8.07 -13.61
C ALA A 394 -19.48 -6.76 -13.76
N HIS A 395 -19.09 -5.79 -12.98
CA HIS A 395 -19.59 -4.42 -13.02
C HIS A 395 -18.57 -3.47 -13.67
N GLY A 396 -17.63 -4.02 -14.42
CA GLY A 396 -16.61 -3.26 -15.13
C GLY A 396 -17.14 -2.56 -16.38
N PRO A 397 -16.35 -1.69 -16.97
CA PRO A 397 -16.76 -0.82 -18.09
C PRO A 397 -17.12 -1.57 -19.36
N LYS A 398 -16.74 -2.84 -19.51
CA LYS A 398 -17.09 -3.69 -20.67
C LYS A 398 -18.53 -4.20 -20.65
N GLN A 399 -19.16 -4.27 -19.49
CA GLN A 399 -20.45 -4.93 -19.30
C GLN A 399 -21.63 -3.98 -19.55
N ALA A 400 -22.77 -4.53 -19.97
CA ALA A 400 -24.00 -3.76 -20.22
C ALA A 400 -24.58 -3.10 -18.96
N GLY A 401 -24.09 -3.48 -17.77
CA GLY A 401 -24.53 -2.97 -16.49
C GLY A 401 -23.49 -2.08 -15.78
N ASN A 402 -22.68 -1.30 -16.53
CA ASN A 402 -21.77 -0.35 -15.88
C ASN A 402 -22.54 0.55 -14.91
N LEU A 403 -22.11 0.52 -13.63
CA LEU A 403 -22.73 1.30 -12.55
C LEU A 403 -22.79 2.78 -12.82
N LEU A 404 -21.77 3.34 -13.47
CA LEU A 404 -21.65 4.79 -13.71
C LEU A 404 -22.24 5.21 -15.06
N SER A 405 -23.04 4.35 -15.72
CA SER A 405 -23.76 4.76 -16.95
C SER A 405 -24.75 5.90 -16.66
N ASP A 406 -25.00 6.75 -17.64
CA ASP A 406 -25.92 7.89 -17.52
C ASP A 406 -27.30 7.50 -16.96
N ALA A 407 -27.82 6.33 -17.37
CA ALA A 407 -29.09 5.83 -16.88
C ALA A 407 -29.06 5.51 -15.37
N ASN A 408 -27.96 4.93 -14.90
CA ASN A 408 -27.76 4.66 -13.48
C ASN A 408 -27.50 5.95 -12.71
N MET A 409 -26.67 6.84 -13.25
CA MET A 409 -26.35 8.12 -12.63
C MET A 409 -27.59 8.98 -12.42
N THR A 410 -28.58 8.94 -13.30
CA THR A 410 -29.89 9.59 -13.09
C THR A 410 -30.55 9.10 -11.81
N ALA A 411 -30.57 7.77 -11.58
CA ALA A 411 -31.18 7.20 -10.38
C ALA A 411 -30.30 7.37 -9.12
N PHE A 412 -28.99 7.48 -9.28
CA PHE A 412 -28.03 7.54 -8.17
C PHE A 412 -27.88 8.95 -7.61
N THR A 413 -27.97 9.96 -8.47
CA THR A 413 -27.80 11.37 -8.09
C THR A 413 -29.10 12.04 -7.64
N ASP A 414 -30.26 11.43 -7.89
CA ASP A 414 -31.58 11.92 -7.52
C ASP A 414 -32.06 11.27 -6.21
N PRO A 415 -32.31 12.04 -5.13
CA PRO A 415 -32.81 11.51 -3.87
C PRO A 415 -34.28 11.04 -3.91
N ASP A 416 -34.99 11.16 -5.04
CA ASP A 416 -36.39 10.73 -5.18
C ASP A 416 -36.56 9.29 -4.69
N PRO A 417 -37.53 9.00 -3.78
CA PRO A 417 -37.83 7.67 -3.30
C PRO A 417 -38.18 6.65 -4.39
N ALA A 418 -38.59 7.09 -5.58
CA ALA A 418 -38.83 6.20 -6.72
C ALA A 418 -37.59 5.38 -7.11
N PHE A 419 -36.38 5.89 -6.81
CA PHE A 419 -35.14 5.22 -7.10
C PHE A 419 -34.56 4.40 -5.93
N ASN A 420 -35.22 4.38 -4.76
CA ASN A 420 -34.73 3.68 -3.57
C ASN A 420 -34.49 2.17 -3.83
N GLN A 421 -35.34 1.55 -4.65
CA GLN A 421 -35.18 0.13 -4.96
C GLN A 421 -33.86 -0.16 -5.68
N VAL A 422 -33.52 0.63 -6.66
CA VAL A 422 -32.26 0.50 -7.44
C VAL A 422 -31.06 0.75 -6.53
N ARG A 423 -31.05 1.84 -5.76
CA ARG A 423 -29.97 2.19 -4.84
C ARG A 423 -29.79 1.12 -3.76
N THR A 424 -30.89 0.59 -3.19
CA THR A 424 -30.85 -0.50 -2.20
C THR A 424 -30.24 -1.76 -2.78
N GLN A 425 -30.51 -2.08 -4.05
CA GLN A 425 -29.92 -3.24 -4.70
C GLN A 425 -28.40 -3.10 -4.81
N ILE A 426 -27.91 -1.91 -5.19
CA ILE A 426 -26.48 -1.62 -5.26
C ILE A 426 -25.83 -1.68 -3.86
N TYR A 427 -26.44 -1.06 -2.85
CA TYR A 427 -25.97 -1.14 -1.47
C TYR A 427 -25.78 -2.59 -1.00
N ARG A 428 -26.74 -3.48 -1.32
CA ARG A 428 -26.68 -4.91 -0.91
C ARG A 428 -25.55 -5.69 -1.58
N ILE A 429 -25.15 -5.31 -2.78
CA ILE A 429 -24.06 -6.00 -3.48
C ILE A 429 -22.67 -5.42 -3.19
N MET A 430 -22.59 -4.24 -2.54
CA MET A 430 -21.28 -3.72 -2.12
C MET A 430 -20.63 -4.62 -1.08
N ARG A 431 -19.29 -4.60 -1.04
CA ARG A 431 -18.51 -5.35 -0.05
C ARG A 431 -18.76 -4.78 1.34
N GLN A 432 -19.50 -5.51 2.12
CA GLN A 432 -19.74 -5.23 3.53
C GLN A 432 -18.94 -6.25 4.33
N ALA A 433 -18.44 -5.89 5.50
CA ALA A 433 -17.97 -6.87 6.45
C ALA A 433 -19.13 -7.86 6.62
N ASP A 434 -18.93 -9.13 6.27
CA ASP A 434 -19.89 -10.14 6.62
C ASP A 434 -20.03 -10.03 8.14
N MET A 435 -21.17 -9.54 8.58
CA MET A 435 -21.51 -9.65 9.98
C MET A 435 -21.40 -11.12 10.28
N TRP A 436 -20.46 -11.48 11.10
CA TRP A 436 -20.28 -12.83 11.58
C TRP A 436 -21.66 -13.30 12.00
N SER A 437 -22.18 -14.28 11.28
CA SER A 437 -23.44 -14.87 11.66
C SER A 437 -23.29 -15.23 13.13
N SER A 438 -24.10 -14.61 13.96
CA SER A 438 -24.21 -14.83 15.38
C SER A 438 -24.27 -16.32 15.71
N GLY A 439 -23.13 -16.95 15.88
CA GLY A 439 -23.02 -18.39 16.07
C GLY A 439 -21.62 -18.92 16.25
N SER A 440 -20.60 -18.20 15.80
CA SER A 440 -19.24 -18.50 16.20
C SER A 440 -18.89 -17.60 17.38
N ASN A 441 -18.80 -18.20 18.56
CA ASN A 441 -18.21 -17.52 19.70
C ASN A 441 -16.86 -16.99 19.30
N ASP A 442 -16.59 -15.72 19.57
CA ASP A 442 -15.32 -14.99 19.38
C ASP A 442 -14.11 -15.66 20.09
N THR A 443 -14.35 -16.78 20.77
CA THR A 443 -13.38 -17.61 21.45
C THR A 443 -12.60 -18.54 20.51
N ASP A 444 -12.99 -18.67 19.22
CA ASP A 444 -12.31 -19.53 18.24
C ASP A 444 -11.22 -18.81 17.45
N TYR A 445 -11.01 -17.52 17.66
CA TYR A 445 -9.72 -16.92 17.33
C TYR A 445 -8.67 -17.54 18.26
N PRO A 446 -7.67 -18.24 17.73
CA PRO A 446 -6.53 -18.59 18.57
C PRO A 446 -6.01 -17.28 19.15
N GLN A 447 -6.27 -17.12 20.46
CA GLN A 447 -5.73 -15.98 21.18
C GLN A 447 -4.23 -16.04 21.00
N PRO A 448 -3.63 -14.99 20.53
CA PRO A 448 -2.22 -14.94 20.30
C PRO A 448 -1.46 -15.35 21.56
N GLN A 449 -0.51 -16.29 21.49
CA GLN A 449 0.23 -16.82 22.65
C GLN A 449 1.75 -16.52 22.60
N SER A 450 2.15 -15.43 22.00
CA SER A 450 3.56 -15.16 21.77
C SER A 450 3.94 -13.67 21.91
N PRO A 451 5.21 -13.24 21.97
CA PRO A 451 5.62 -11.84 22.12
C PRO A 451 5.13 -10.89 21.00
N MET A 452 4.92 -11.40 19.77
CA MET A 452 4.16 -10.68 18.74
C MET A 452 2.74 -10.41 19.22
N GLN A 453 2.21 -11.27 20.02
CA GLN A 453 0.90 -11.16 20.61
C GLN A 453 0.86 -10.18 21.74
N GLU A 454 1.92 -9.99 22.48
CA GLU A 454 2.00 -8.85 23.39
C GLU A 454 2.14 -7.55 22.60
N LEU A 455 2.89 -7.55 21.51
CA LEU A 455 2.93 -6.42 20.60
C LEU A 455 1.58 -6.20 19.92
N VAL A 456 0.93 -7.28 19.43
CA VAL A 456 -0.38 -7.23 18.77
C VAL A 456 -1.54 -7.21 19.78
N ALA A 457 -1.45 -7.84 20.96
CA ALA A 457 -2.41 -7.67 22.04
C ALA A 457 -2.38 -6.29 22.67
N GLY A 458 -1.24 -5.61 22.57
CA GLY A 458 -1.19 -4.17 22.81
C GLY A 458 -1.84 -3.35 21.67
N PHE A 459 -2.19 -3.96 20.52
CA PHE A 459 -2.70 -3.27 19.33
C PHE A 459 -4.02 -3.92 18.84
N PRO A 460 -5.20 -3.63 19.47
CA PRO A 460 -6.46 -4.07 18.90
C PRO A 460 -6.58 -3.55 17.46
N ARG A 461 -7.11 -4.38 16.57
CA ARG A 461 -7.34 -3.99 15.17
C ARG A 461 -8.18 -2.72 15.15
N LEU A 462 -8.00 -1.86 14.16
CA LEU A 462 -8.92 -0.73 13.91
C LEU A 462 -10.37 -1.22 13.83
N ILE A 463 -10.58 -2.46 13.35
CA ILE A 463 -11.88 -3.13 13.26
C ILE A 463 -12.41 -3.54 14.64
N ASP A 464 -11.55 -3.91 15.60
CA ASP A 464 -11.94 -4.37 16.93
C ASP A 464 -12.29 -3.20 17.88
N THR A 465 -12.00 -1.98 17.48
CA THR A 465 -12.36 -0.76 18.22
C THR A 465 -13.74 -0.20 17.86
N LEU A 466 -14.42 -0.82 16.88
CA LEU A 466 -15.83 -0.52 16.69
C LEU A 466 -16.59 -0.82 17.99
N PRO A 467 -17.53 0.06 18.41
CA PRO A 467 -18.40 -0.26 19.55
C PRO A 467 -18.98 -1.66 19.32
N ALA A 468 -19.02 -2.46 20.37
CA ALA A 468 -19.43 -3.87 20.36
C ALA A 468 -20.81 -4.12 19.71
N ASP A 469 -21.56 -3.08 19.47
CA ASP A 469 -22.76 -3.03 18.66
C ASP A 469 -22.66 -1.84 17.70
N PRO A 470 -22.19 -2.03 16.44
CA PRO A 470 -22.73 -1.17 15.40
C PRO A 470 -24.25 -1.36 15.45
N PRO A 471 -25.06 -0.30 15.36
CA PRO A 471 -26.50 -0.46 15.29
C PRO A 471 -26.77 -1.53 14.23
N PRO A 472 -27.50 -2.61 14.52
CA PRO A 472 -27.62 -3.73 13.62
C PRO A 472 -28.01 -3.14 12.28
N ALA A 473 -27.13 -3.30 11.26
CA ALA A 473 -27.51 -3.05 9.89
C ALA A 473 -28.79 -3.85 9.76
N SER A 474 -29.92 -3.16 9.64
CA SER A 474 -31.27 -3.67 9.81
C SER A 474 -31.31 -5.12 9.34
N ALA A 475 -31.53 -6.04 10.27
CA ALA A 475 -31.47 -7.46 10.01
C ALA A 475 -32.20 -7.75 8.70
N PRO A 476 -31.63 -8.56 7.80
CA PRO A 476 -32.34 -8.91 6.59
C PRO A 476 -33.72 -9.38 6.99
N PRO A 477 -34.77 -9.02 6.25
CA PRO A 477 -36.13 -9.37 6.63
C PRO A 477 -36.18 -10.87 6.95
N PRO A 478 -36.81 -11.28 8.08
CA PRO A 478 -36.85 -12.67 8.48
C PRO A 478 -37.44 -13.50 7.32
N GLY A 479 -36.68 -14.47 6.84
CA GLY A 479 -37.10 -15.36 5.74
C GLY A 479 -36.05 -15.52 4.62
N ASP A 480 -34.94 -14.77 4.61
CA ASP A 480 -33.95 -14.86 3.54
C ASP A 480 -32.57 -15.40 4.03
N GLU A 481 -32.60 -16.44 4.83
CA GLU A 481 -31.39 -17.16 5.29
C GLU A 481 -30.61 -17.82 4.14
N THR A 482 -31.26 -18.01 2.99
CA THR A 482 -30.62 -18.59 1.79
C THR A 482 -29.93 -17.53 0.94
N ALA A 483 -30.34 -16.29 0.99
CA ALA A 483 -29.71 -15.18 0.25
C ALA A 483 -28.28 -14.88 0.74
N GLY A 484 -27.97 -15.08 2.01
CA GLY A 484 -26.65 -14.83 2.58
C GLY A 484 -25.55 -15.74 2.01
N ARG A 485 -25.84 -16.98 1.70
CA ARG A 485 -24.83 -17.94 1.19
C ARG A 485 -24.59 -17.86 -0.31
N THR A 486 -25.61 -17.56 -1.10
CA THR A 486 -25.48 -17.37 -2.57
C THR A 486 -25.01 -15.97 -2.94
N ALA A 487 -25.20 -14.99 -2.10
CA ALA A 487 -24.77 -13.60 -2.35
C ALA A 487 -23.26 -13.38 -2.14
N ARG A 488 -22.54 -14.27 -1.47
CA ARG A 488 -21.11 -14.12 -1.18
C ARG A 488 -20.25 -14.02 -2.45
N GLY A 489 -20.61 -14.69 -3.52
CA GLY A 489 -19.90 -14.65 -4.80
C GLY A 489 -20.12 -13.39 -5.64
N ASN A 490 -21.08 -12.53 -5.29
CA ASN A 490 -21.53 -11.41 -6.14
C ASN A 490 -21.26 -10.03 -5.51
N LYS A 491 -20.34 -9.93 -4.58
CA LYS A 491 -19.98 -8.65 -3.96
C LYS A 491 -19.13 -7.80 -4.90
N MET A 492 -19.32 -6.48 -4.85
CA MET A 492 -18.65 -5.49 -5.69
C MET A 492 -17.51 -4.77 -4.96
N PRO A 493 -16.33 -4.61 -5.56
CA PRO A 493 -15.89 -5.31 -6.77
C PRO A 493 -15.72 -6.80 -6.48
N LYS A 494 -15.85 -7.63 -7.52
CA LYS A 494 -15.55 -9.05 -7.40
C LYS A 494 -14.02 -9.20 -7.32
N LEU A 495 -13.55 -9.96 -6.35
CA LEU A 495 -12.14 -10.24 -6.13
C LEU A 495 -11.92 -11.75 -6.03
N TRP A 496 -10.73 -12.20 -6.40
CA TRP A 496 -10.35 -13.61 -6.32
C TRP A 496 -10.53 -14.14 -4.89
N GLY A 497 -11.03 -15.36 -4.75
CA GLY A 497 -11.36 -15.96 -3.44
C GLY A 497 -12.74 -15.59 -2.90
N THR A 498 -13.47 -14.63 -3.50
CA THR A 498 -14.84 -14.28 -3.08
C THR A 498 -15.91 -15.08 -3.83
N ALA A 499 -15.52 -15.81 -4.87
CA ALA A 499 -16.43 -16.57 -5.75
C ALA A 499 -16.76 -17.99 -5.24
N GLY A 500 -16.63 -18.27 -3.97
CA GLY A 500 -17.00 -19.56 -3.39
C GLY A 500 -16.04 -20.71 -3.70
N LYS A 501 -14.89 -20.44 -4.35
CA LYS A 501 -13.79 -21.41 -4.33
C LYS A 501 -13.05 -21.20 -3.01
N PRO A 502 -13.08 -22.17 -2.08
CA PRO A 502 -12.26 -22.07 -0.89
C PRO A 502 -10.81 -21.95 -1.35
N LEU A 503 -10.06 -21.02 -0.78
CA LEU A 503 -8.60 -21.11 -0.81
C LEU A 503 -8.28 -22.56 -0.46
N GLN A 504 -7.44 -23.23 -1.24
CA GLN A 504 -7.19 -24.68 -1.09
C GLN A 504 -6.69 -25.08 0.31
N ASN A 505 -6.36 -24.14 1.14
CA ASN A 505 -6.07 -24.32 2.56
C ASN A 505 -7.34 -24.22 3.41
N GLN A 506 -8.24 -25.18 3.23
CA GLN A 506 -9.44 -25.36 4.05
C GLN A 506 -9.18 -25.55 5.57
N GLN A 507 -7.93 -25.54 6.01
CA GLN A 507 -7.61 -25.72 7.42
C GLN A 507 -8.01 -24.55 8.33
N LEU A 508 -8.34 -23.40 7.78
CA LEU A 508 -8.64 -22.21 8.57
C LEU A 508 -10.14 -21.83 8.62
N GLY A 509 -11.00 -22.46 7.83
CA GLY A 509 -12.46 -22.36 7.96
C GLY A 509 -13.11 -20.97 7.78
N HIS A 510 -12.36 -19.96 7.35
CA HIS A 510 -12.81 -18.56 7.33
C HIS A 510 -12.71 -17.95 5.95
N ASP A 511 -13.75 -17.23 5.51
CA ASP A 511 -13.77 -16.39 4.30
C ASP A 511 -13.05 -15.05 4.54
N LEU A 512 -11.77 -15.12 4.83
CA LEU A 512 -10.95 -14.03 5.33
C LEU A 512 -10.77 -12.82 4.39
N PRO A 513 -10.69 -13.00 3.04
CA PRO A 513 -10.60 -11.89 2.11
C PRO A 513 -11.73 -10.88 2.23
N ASN A 514 -12.91 -11.33 2.60
CA ASN A 514 -14.08 -10.46 2.67
C ASN A 514 -13.99 -9.41 3.78
N GLN A 515 -13.27 -9.67 4.85
CA GLN A 515 -13.17 -8.75 5.99
C GLN A 515 -12.26 -7.56 5.72
N TYR A 516 -11.13 -7.79 5.02
CA TYR A 516 -10.08 -6.77 4.88
C TYR A 516 -10.37 -5.70 3.84
N LEU A 517 -11.15 -6.04 2.82
CA LEU A 517 -11.55 -5.11 1.77
C LEU A 517 -13.02 -4.70 1.87
N SER A 518 -13.64 -4.93 3.00
CA SER A 518 -14.99 -4.48 3.27
C SER A 518 -15.03 -2.99 3.54
N LEU A 519 -16.10 -2.35 3.10
CA LEU A 519 -16.32 -0.94 3.39
C LEU A 519 -16.34 -0.70 4.90
N THR A 520 -15.80 0.44 5.31
CA THR A 520 -15.80 0.88 6.71
C THR A 520 -17.23 1.18 7.19
N ALA A 521 -17.41 1.24 8.51
CA ALA A 521 -18.70 1.58 9.10
C ALA A 521 -19.22 2.95 8.61
N ASN A 522 -18.34 3.94 8.48
CA ASN A 522 -18.68 5.26 7.95
C ASN A 522 -19.17 5.18 6.50
N ALA A 523 -18.42 4.50 5.64
CA ALA A 523 -18.79 4.30 4.25
C ALA A 523 -20.13 3.56 4.11
N LEU A 524 -20.38 2.54 4.95
CA LEU A 524 -21.65 1.82 4.97
C LEU A 524 -22.81 2.70 5.44
N ALA A 525 -22.60 3.56 6.43
CA ALA A 525 -23.62 4.50 6.89
C ALA A 525 -24.02 5.49 5.78
N HIS A 526 -23.03 6.05 5.06
CA HIS A 526 -23.30 6.91 3.91
C HIS A 526 -24.01 6.15 2.78
N MET A 527 -23.58 4.94 2.46
CA MET A 527 -24.25 4.09 1.46
C MET A 527 -25.68 3.74 1.85
N GLN A 528 -25.97 3.54 3.15
CA GLN A 528 -27.31 3.30 3.64
C GLN A 528 -28.21 4.54 3.51
N ASN A 529 -27.71 5.71 3.89
CA ASN A 529 -28.41 6.99 3.69
C ASN A 529 -28.75 7.19 2.23
N TRP A 530 -27.79 6.97 1.34
CA TRP A 530 -27.99 7.04 -0.11
C TRP A 530 -29.04 6.06 -0.60
N ALA A 531 -29.00 4.80 -0.15
CA ALA A 531 -29.98 3.78 -0.53
C ALA A 531 -31.40 4.16 -0.15
N GLN A 532 -31.57 4.85 0.97
CA GLN A 532 -32.86 5.32 1.48
C GLN A 532 -33.33 6.65 0.90
N GLY A 533 -32.50 7.35 0.10
CA GLY A 533 -32.79 8.67 -0.44
C GLY A 533 -32.58 9.81 0.56
N THR A 534 -31.91 9.56 1.68
CA THR A 534 -31.57 10.56 2.71
C THR A 534 -30.18 11.12 2.48
N PHE A 535 -29.96 11.69 1.32
CA PHE A 535 -28.70 12.32 0.92
C PHE A 535 -28.96 13.60 0.12
N VAL A 536 -27.92 14.38 -0.11
CA VAL A 536 -27.95 15.56 -0.95
C VAL A 536 -27.04 15.36 -2.16
N ASN A 537 -27.40 16.03 -3.27
CA ASN A 537 -26.56 16.17 -4.43
C ASN A 537 -26.29 17.66 -4.65
N MET A 538 -25.07 18.10 -4.38
CA MET A 538 -24.65 19.50 -4.50
C MET A 538 -24.43 19.93 -5.97
N ARG A 539 -24.51 19.00 -6.93
CA ARG A 539 -24.33 19.26 -8.37
C ARG A 539 -25.46 18.63 -9.20
N PRO A 540 -26.71 19.05 -8.99
CA PRO A 540 -27.84 18.46 -9.69
C PRO A 540 -27.71 18.68 -11.21
N GLY A 541 -28.05 17.64 -11.99
CA GLY A 541 -28.02 17.69 -13.46
C GLY A 541 -26.64 17.48 -14.08
N THR A 542 -25.62 17.10 -13.30
CA THR A 542 -24.32 16.64 -13.82
C THR A 542 -24.10 15.17 -13.49
N PHE A 543 -23.37 14.46 -14.36
CA PHE A 543 -22.97 13.06 -14.17
C PHE A 543 -21.44 12.92 -14.05
N GLU A 544 -20.73 14.02 -14.05
CA GLU A 544 -19.28 14.04 -13.90
C GLU A 544 -18.90 14.49 -12.48
N PRO A 545 -17.87 13.85 -11.89
CA PRO A 545 -17.37 14.24 -10.58
C PRO A 545 -16.82 15.68 -10.62
N PRO A 546 -16.76 16.35 -9.46
CA PRO A 546 -16.06 17.63 -9.36
C PRO A 546 -14.59 17.47 -9.73
N VAL A 547 -14.02 18.49 -10.33
CA VAL A 547 -12.56 18.55 -10.51
C VAL A 547 -11.93 18.65 -9.13
N PRO A 548 -10.93 17.81 -8.81
CA PRO A 548 -10.22 17.92 -7.54
C PRO A 548 -9.56 19.28 -7.36
N MET A 549 -9.66 19.83 -6.16
CA MET A 549 -9.02 21.10 -5.80
C MET A 549 -7.51 20.87 -5.62
N GLN A 550 -6.70 21.81 -6.11
CA GLN A 550 -5.28 21.87 -5.78
C GLN A 550 -5.09 22.34 -4.32
N LEU A 551 -3.93 22.05 -3.72
CA LEU A 551 -3.70 22.37 -2.31
C LEU A 551 -3.85 23.87 -2.00
N ASP A 552 -3.44 24.75 -2.91
CA ASP A 552 -3.54 26.20 -2.76
C ASP A 552 -4.96 26.76 -2.92
N GLU A 553 -5.89 25.96 -3.43
CA GLU A 553 -7.32 26.29 -3.51
C GLU A 553 -8.05 26.00 -2.18
N TYR A 554 -7.47 25.18 -1.30
CA TYR A 554 -7.98 24.97 0.06
C TYR A 554 -7.68 26.19 0.93
N SER A 555 -8.58 26.51 1.87
CA SER A 555 -8.25 27.48 2.92
C SER A 555 -7.05 26.98 3.74
N VAL A 556 -6.27 27.91 4.29
CA VAL A 556 -5.10 27.57 5.11
C VAL A 556 -5.43 26.57 6.23
N ALA A 557 -6.61 26.70 6.83
CA ALA A 557 -7.09 25.79 7.86
C ALA A 557 -7.36 24.36 7.37
N GLN A 558 -7.65 24.20 6.09
CA GLN A 558 -7.96 22.89 5.51
C GLN A 558 -6.75 22.17 4.89
N GLN A 559 -5.70 22.92 4.54
CA GLN A 559 -4.53 22.39 3.86
C GLN A 559 -3.86 21.21 4.62
N PRO A 560 -3.65 21.27 5.95
CA PRO A 560 -3.07 20.16 6.70
C PRO A 560 -3.83 18.84 6.52
N LEU A 561 -5.15 18.87 6.71
CA LEU A 561 -5.98 17.68 6.55
C LEU A 561 -6.04 17.20 5.08
N ALA A 562 -6.06 18.13 4.12
CA ALA A 562 -6.00 17.78 2.72
C ALA A 562 -4.71 17.01 2.37
N MET A 563 -3.56 17.46 2.87
CA MET A 563 -2.28 16.75 2.72
C MET A 563 -2.28 15.39 3.40
N ASP A 564 -2.76 15.31 4.65
CA ASP A 564 -2.85 14.05 5.39
C ASP A 564 -3.70 13.02 4.64
N CYS A 565 -4.84 13.44 4.10
CA CYS A 565 -5.70 12.59 3.28
C CYS A 565 -5.03 12.17 1.96
N ALA A 566 -4.44 13.13 1.23
CA ALA A 566 -3.86 12.91 -0.08
C ALA A 566 -2.73 11.90 -0.06
N ALA A 567 -1.88 11.93 0.97
CA ALA A 567 -0.73 11.04 1.09
C ALA A 567 -1.14 9.56 1.22
N VAL A 568 -2.23 9.27 1.93
CA VAL A 568 -2.61 7.89 2.28
C VAL A 568 -3.83 7.37 1.52
N GLU A 569 -4.63 8.22 0.87
CA GLU A 569 -5.81 7.80 0.11
C GLU A 569 -5.49 6.87 -1.08
N PRO A 570 -4.38 7.05 -1.82
CA PRO A 570 -4.01 6.13 -2.89
C PRO A 570 -3.57 4.74 -2.42
N THR A 571 -3.42 4.52 -1.11
CA THR A 571 -2.81 3.33 -0.53
C THR A 571 -3.87 2.42 0.11
N ILE A 572 -3.68 1.10 0.00
CA ILE A 572 -4.65 0.11 0.48
C ILE A 572 -4.86 0.19 2.00
N GLY A 573 -6.11 0.20 2.41
CA GLY A 573 -6.53 0.24 3.82
C GLY A 573 -6.66 -1.12 4.45
N GLY A 574 -5.57 -1.83 4.58
CA GLY A 574 -5.54 -3.14 5.20
C GLY A 574 -5.74 -4.28 4.22
N GLY A 575 -4.69 -5.02 4.01
CA GLY A 575 -4.67 -6.27 3.28
C GLY A 575 -4.56 -7.46 4.22
N PHE A 576 -4.69 -8.63 3.66
CA PHE A 576 -4.57 -9.90 4.36
C PHE A 576 -3.11 -10.29 4.60
N HIS A 577 -2.23 -9.89 3.72
CA HIS A 577 -0.79 -10.14 3.76
C HIS A 577 -0.01 -8.92 4.28
N PRO A 578 1.30 -9.07 4.54
CA PRO A 578 2.15 -7.99 5.03
C PRO A 578 2.03 -6.70 4.24
N GLY A 579 1.57 -6.83 3.03
CA GLY A 579 1.18 -5.73 2.20
C GLY A 579 2.32 -5.21 1.33
N ILE A 580 2.06 -5.22 0.03
CA ILE A 580 2.92 -4.61 -0.97
C ILE A 580 3.02 -3.10 -0.75
N GLU A 581 1.92 -2.45 -0.37
CA GLU A 581 1.90 -1.00 -0.25
C GLU A 581 2.15 -0.51 1.15
N PHE A 582 1.57 -1.23 2.13
CA PHE A 582 1.63 -0.76 3.50
C PHE A 582 1.58 -1.94 4.47
N PRO A 583 2.33 -1.86 5.56
CA PRO A 583 2.35 -2.94 6.53
C PRO A 583 0.98 -3.10 7.20
N TYR A 584 0.65 -4.34 7.47
CA TYR A 584 -0.57 -4.73 8.17
C TYR A 584 -0.80 -3.98 9.49
N LEU A 585 0.28 -3.58 10.18
CA LEU A 585 0.22 -2.80 11.43
C LEU A 585 -0.56 -1.50 11.32
N ILE A 586 -0.68 -0.91 10.12
CA ILE A 586 -1.46 0.31 9.93
C ILE A 586 -2.94 0.13 10.27
N CYS A 587 -3.42 -1.10 10.30
CA CYS A 587 -4.80 -1.41 10.67
C CYS A 587 -5.03 -1.42 12.19
N TYR A 588 -4.00 -1.20 13.01
CA TYR A 588 -4.11 -1.22 14.46
C TYR A 588 -4.20 0.19 15.04
N ARG A 589 -5.28 0.44 15.80
CA ARG A 589 -5.55 1.74 16.43
C ARG A 589 -4.40 2.21 17.33
N GLN A 590 -3.73 1.30 18.03
CA GLN A 590 -2.65 1.65 18.96
C GLN A 590 -1.35 2.11 18.29
N LEU A 591 -1.20 1.89 16.99
CA LEU A 591 -0.10 2.51 16.24
C LEU A 591 -0.22 4.04 16.25
N PHE A 592 -1.43 4.54 16.46
CA PHE A 592 -1.73 5.97 16.34
C PHE A 592 -2.01 6.58 17.71
N GLU A 593 -1.50 7.77 17.94
CA GLU A 593 -1.91 8.61 19.07
C GLU A 593 -3.06 9.56 18.67
N ASP A 594 -3.14 9.96 17.40
CA ASP A 594 -4.18 10.81 16.84
C ASP A 594 -4.39 10.45 15.36
N ALA A 595 -5.42 11.00 14.72
CA ALA A 595 -5.65 10.81 13.29
C ALA A 595 -4.40 11.20 12.49
N PHE A 596 -3.97 10.33 11.60
CA PHE A 596 -2.77 10.49 10.78
C PHE A 596 -1.45 10.66 11.57
N ARG A 597 -1.40 10.32 12.85
CA ARG A 597 -0.20 10.49 13.68
C ARG A 597 0.25 9.16 14.28
N VAL A 598 1.41 8.70 13.88
CA VAL A 598 2.05 7.54 14.50
C VAL A 598 2.46 7.90 15.93
N LYS A 599 2.22 6.96 16.84
CA LYS A 599 2.48 7.15 18.27
C LYS A 599 3.94 7.51 18.54
N ALA A 600 4.16 8.52 19.38
CA ALA A 600 5.49 8.92 19.81
C ALA A 600 6.25 7.75 20.44
N GLY A 601 7.54 7.63 20.09
CA GLY A 601 8.40 6.54 20.57
C GLY A 601 8.27 5.23 19.79
N THR A 602 7.46 5.18 18.73
CA THR A 602 7.50 4.08 17.77
C THR A 602 8.89 4.00 17.13
N ALA A 603 9.53 2.84 17.17
CA ALA A 603 10.89 2.70 16.65
C ALA A 603 10.92 2.83 15.12
N PRO A 604 11.89 3.57 14.54
CA PRO A 604 12.07 3.59 13.09
C PRO A 604 12.17 2.18 12.52
N GLY A 605 11.58 1.98 11.35
CA GLY A 605 11.55 0.67 10.68
C GLY A 605 10.54 -0.35 11.22
N SER A 606 10.02 -0.18 12.46
CA SER A 606 9.13 -1.17 13.08
C SER A 606 7.80 -1.33 12.35
N VAL A 607 7.26 -0.25 11.78
CA VAL A 607 6.00 -0.26 11.03
C VAL A 607 6.14 -1.08 9.75
N ALA A 608 7.26 -0.93 9.02
CA ALA A 608 7.53 -1.65 7.78
C ALA A 608 8.13 -3.05 8.00
N ALA A 609 8.53 -3.39 9.22
CA ALA A 609 9.28 -4.61 9.54
C ALA A 609 8.56 -5.92 9.18
N TYR A 610 7.23 -5.88 9.10
CA TYR A 610 6.38 -7.03 8.80
C TYR A 610 6.04 -7.17 7.30
N MET A 611 6.54 -6.28 6.44
CA MET A 611 6.42 -6.44 5.00
C MET A 611 7.28 -7.61 4.51
N SER A 612 7.03 -8.08 3.28
CA SER A 612 7.85 -9.11 2.63
C SER A 612 9.33 -8.74 2.65
N SER A 613 10.19 -9.70 2.85
CA SER A 613 11.64 -9.54 2.77
C SER A 613 12.23 -10.53 1.76
N PRO A 614 12.63 -10.04 0.58
CA PRO A 614 12.51 -8.68 0.06
C PRO A 614 11.09 -8.32 -0.40
N TRP A 615 10.84 -7.02 -0.64
CA TRP A 615 9.52 -6.49 -0.97
C TRP A 615 8.90 -7.09 -2.25
N GLN A 616 9.72 -7.51 -3.21
CA GLN A 616 9.26 -8.14 -4.45
C GLN A 616 8.54 -9.48 -4.22
N GLY A 617 8.80 -10.14 -3.09
CA GLY A 617 8.15 -11.39 -2.74
C GLY A 617 6.62 -11.30 -2.73
N ASP A 618 6.07 -10.14 -2.38
CA ASP A 618 4.63 -9.93 -2.42
C ASP A 618 4.04 -9.94 -3.83
N TYR A 619 4.81 -9.62 -4.86
CA TYR A 619 4.32 -9.63 -6.25
C TYR A 619 3.89 -11.00 -6.70
N TRP A 620 4.55 -12.04 -6.24
CA TRP A 620 4.17 -13.40 -6.51
C TRP A 620 3.05 -13.91 -5.60
N SER A 621 3.24 -13.76 -4.31
CA SER A 621 2.42 -14.43 -3.30
C SER A 621 0.98 -13.95 -3.23
N CYS A 622 0.75 -12.68 -3.55
CA CYS A 622 -0.56 -12.05 -3.43
C CYS A 622 -1.12 -11.59 -4.76
N ASN A 623 -0.75 -12.25 -5.83
CA ASN A 623 -0.98 -11.84 -7.20
C ASN A 623 -2.28 -11.01 -7.37
N THR A 624 -3.43 -11.52 -7.64
CA THR A 624 -4.61 -10.76 -8.07
C THR A 624 -5.64 -10.48 -6.97
N ALA A 625 -5.43 -10.98 -5.76
CA ALA A 625 -6.51 -11.11 -4.80
C ALA A 625 -7.01 -9.78 -4.20
N TRP A 626 -6.07 -8.88 -3.81
CA TRP A 626 -6.41 -7.76 -2.94
C TRP A 626 -6.14 -6.39 -3.56
N TRP A 627 -5.14 -6.30 -4.40
CA TRP A 627 -4.54 -5.05 -4.83
C TRP A 627 -4.26 -4.93 -6.31
N PRO A 628 -5.22 -5.30 -7.16
CA PRO A 628 -5.02 -5.17 -8.59
C PRO A 628 -4.72 -3.72 -9.04
N VAL A 629 -5.06 -2.74 -8.22
CA VAL A 629 -4.72 -1.33 -8.44
C VAL A 629 -3.24 -1.05 -8.20
N GLN A 630 -2.62 -1.73 -7.24
CA GLN A 630 -1.17 -1.65 -7.01
C GLN A 630 -0.40 -2.42 -8.06
N ARG A 631 -0.83 -3.65 -8.29
CA ARG A 631 -0.24 -4.64 -9.16
C ARG A 631 -1.34 -5.24 -10.03
N PRO A 632 -1.49 -4.77 -11.27
CA PRO A 632 -2.51 -5.29 -12.18
C PRO A 632 -2.41 -6.80 -12.38
N ASP A 633 -3.53 -7.42 -12.64
CA ASP A 633 -3.68 -8.78 -13.09
C ASP A 633 -3.71 -8.82 -14.63
N ILE A 634 -4.55 -7.95 -15.18
CA ILE A 634 -4.69 -7.74 -16.60
C ILE A 634 -4.50 -6.28 -16.97
N VAL A 635 -4.17 -6.04 -18.21
CA VAL A 635 -4.09 -4.71 -18.81
C VAL A 635 -4.86 -4.68 -20.12
N PHE A 636 -5.29 -3.49 -20.51
CA PHE A 636 -5.98 -3.27 -21.78
C PHE A 636 -5.12 -2.43 -22.71
N THR A 637 -5.24 -2.72 -24.02
CA THR A 637 -4.70 -1.90 -25.10
C THR A 637 -5.82 -1.46 -26.01
N PHE A 638 -5.70 -0.27 -26.58
CA PHE A 638 -6.66 0.31 -27.50
C PHE A 638 -5.96 0.67 -28.80
N HIS A 639 -6.45 0.14 -29.91
CA HIS A 639 -5.90 0.40 -31.23
C HIS A 639 -6.67 1.51 -31.98
N GLY A 640 -7.56 2.23 -31.27
CA GLY A 640 -8.37 3.32 -31.77
C GLY A 640 -9.78 3.33 -31.19
N PRO A 641 -10.56 4.42 -31.37
CA PRO A 641 -11.86 4.57 -30.72
C PRO A 641 -12.91 3.53 -31.17
N ASP A 642 -12.75 2.97 -32.37
CA ASP A 642 -13.66 1.96 -32.94
C ASP A 642 -13.10 0.53 -32.93
N SER A 643 -11.89 0.36 -32.38
CA SER A 643 -11.26 -0.96 -32.32
C SER A 643 -11.76 -1.76 -31.13
N PRO A 644 -11.88 -3.09 -31.27
CA PRO A 644 -12.16 -3.94 -30.12
C PRO A 644 -11.06 -3.75 -29.07
N ARG A 645 -11.44 -3.75 -27.80
CA ARG A 645 -10.49 -3.72 -26.69
C ARG A 645 -9.83 -5.06 -26.60
N THR A 646 -8.52 -5.07 -26.67
CA THR A 646 -7.74 -6.25 -26.35
C THR A 646 -7.27 -6.19 -24.93
N TYR A 647 -7.18 -7.33 -24.28
CA TYR A 647 -6.60 -7.42 -22.94
C TYR A 647 -5.62 -8.58 -22.89
N CYS A 648 -4.65 -8.47 -22.02
CA CYS A 648 -3.67 -9.52 -21.78
C CYS A 648 -3.23 -9.52 -20.32
N GLU A 649 -2.58 -10.56 -19.93
CA GLU A 649 -1.98 -10.66 -18.61
C GLU A 649 -0.86 -9.62 -18.47
N TRP A 650 -0.86 -8.91 -17.35
CA TRP A 650 0.10 -7.84 -17.13
C TRP A 650 1.55 -8.33 -17.02
N PHE A 651 1.77 -9.53 -16.46
CA PHE A 651 3.09 -10.14 -16.29
C PHE A 651 3.68 -10.77 -17.56
N ARG A 652 2.98 -10.75 -18.69
CA ARG A 652 3.38 -11.42 -19.93
C ARG A 652 4.88 -11.29 -20.27
N GLY A 653 5.47 -12.37 -20.73
CA GLY A 653 6.86 -12.47 -21.13
C GLY A 653 7.12 -13.81 -21.82
N PHE A 654 8.38 -14.08 -22.17
CA PHE A 654 8.83 -15.27 -22.85
C PHE A 654 9.91 -16.01 -22.07
N ASP A 655 9.96 -17.32 -22.21
CA ASP A 655 11.05 -18.12 -21.71
C ASP A 655 12.31 -18.02 -22.62
N GLU A 656 13.39 -18.72 -22.25
CA GLU A 656 14.64 -18.73 -23.02
C GLU A 656 14.52 -19.33 -24.41
N THR A 657 13.43 -20.12 -24.65
CA THR A 657 13.13 -20.73 -25.95
C THR A 657 12.23 -19.89 -26.82
N GLY A 658 11.77 -18.72 -26.31
CA GLY A 658 10.85 -17.84 -27.00
C GLY A 658 9.39 -18.26 -26.93
N GLN A 659 9.02 -19.16 -26.00
CA GLN A 659 7.62 -19.49 -25.74
C GLN A 659 7.04 -18.53 -24.68
N PRO A 660 5.76 -18.15 -24.81
CA PRO A 660 5.09 -17.39 -23.76
C PRO A 660 5.15 -18.12 -22.42
N LEU A 661 5.45 -17.37 -21.38
CA LEU A 661 5.51 -17.87 -20.02
C LEU A 661 4.15 -18.38 -19.55
N SER A 662 4.15 -19.46 -18.76
CA SER A 662 2.99 -19.82 -17.96
C SER A 662 2.68 -18.74 -16.93
N SER A 663 1.47 -18.74 -16.35
CA SER A 663 1.11 -17.79 -15.29
C SER A 663 2.10 -17.83 -14.12
N THR A 664 2.51 -19.03 -13.73
CA THR A 664 3.46 -19.22 -12.62
C THR A 664 4.83 -18.66 -12.94
N ASP A 665 5.40 -19.02 -14.09
CA ASP A 665 6.71 -18.52 -14.52
C ASP A 665 6.68 -17.01 -14.77
N GLY A 666 5.53 -16.49 -15.23
CA GLY A 666 5.31 -15.06 -15.41
C GLY A 666 5.35 -14.30 -14.10
N TYR A 667 4.78 -14.86 -13.02
CA TYR A 667 4.85 -14.25 -11.70
C TYR A 667 6.28 -14.24 -11.15
N ASP A 668 7.04 -15.29 -11.33
CA ASP A 668 8.46 -15.34 -10.96
C ASP A 668 9.26 -14.28 -11.75
N GLN A 669 9.07 -14.21 -13.05
CA GLN A 669 9.74 -13.20 -13.88
C GLN A 669 9.38 -11.77 -13.46
N MET A 670 8.14 -11.51 -13.10
CA MET A 670 7.68 -10.20 -12.65
C MET A 670 8.40 -9.73 -11.38
N VAL A 671 8.75 -10.64 -10.47
CA VAL A 671 9.53 -10.34 -9.26
C VAL A 671 10.90 -9.74 -9.63
N TYR A 672 11.54 -10.26 -10.66
CA TYR A 672 12.86 -9.76 -11.12
C TYR A 672 12.78 -8.60 -12.10
N ALA A 673 11.69 -8.48 -12.85
CA ALA A 673 11.52 -7.48 -13.90
C ALA A 673 10.47 -6.41 -13.55
N TRP A 674 10.27 -6.17 -12.25
CA TRP A 674 9.30 -5.20 -11.74
C TRP A 674 9.44 -3.82 -12.37
N ASP A 675 10.66 -3.40 -12.64
CA ASP A 675 11.01 -2.11 -13.24
C ASP A 675 10.65 -1.99 -14.73
N LYS A 676 10.27 -3.09 -15.38
CA LYS A 676 9.96 -3.15 -16.83
C LYS A 676 8.46 -3.26 -17.14
N LEU A 677 7.65 -3.50 -16.13
CA LEU A 677 6.21 -3.68 -16.27
C LEU A 677 5.50 -2.38 -16.67
N GLY A 678 4.40 -2.49 -17.41
CA GLY A 678 3.65 -1.34 -17.89
C GLY A 678 2.84 -0.64 -16.80
N MET A 679 2.60 0.65 -17.01
CA MET A 679 1.76 1.50 -16.17
C MET A 679 0.33 1.52 -16.73
N VAL A 680 -0.68 1.45 -15.88
CA VAL A 680 -2.09 1.56 -16.28
C VAL A 680 -2.58 2.97 -15.98
N LEU A 681 -2.80 3.75 -17.03
CA LEU A 681 -3.11 5.18 -16.96
C LEU A 681 -4.40 5.49 -17.71
N PRO A 682 -5.07 6.63 -17.43
CA PRO A 682 -6.19 7.08 -18.21
C PRO A 682 -5.86 7.22 -19.69
N LEU A 683 -6.67 6.63 -20.56
CA LEU A 683 -6.64 6.94 -21.99
C LEU A 683 -7.04 8.41 -22.18
N ARG A 684 -6.28 9.15 -22.98
CA ARG A 684 -6.53 10.57 -23.24
C ARG A 684 -6.80 10.80 -24.73
N ASP A 685 -7.66 11.79 -24.98
CA ASP A 685 -7.92 12.30 -26.34
C ASP A 685 -6.76 13.19 -26.82
N GLU A 686 -6.84 13.64 -28.08
CA GLU A 686 -5.85 14.56 -28.67
C GLU A 686 -5.70 15.90 -27.92
N SER A 687 -6.68 16.26 -27.12
CA SER A 687 -6.69 17.48 -26.30
C SER A 687 -6.13 17.23 -24.89
N GLY A 688 -5.74 15.98 -24.57
CA GLY A 688 -5.23 15.56 -23.27
C GLY A 688 -6.33 15.28 -22.22
N ASN A 689 -7.62 15.28 -22.58
CA ASN A 689 -8.69 14.99 -21.64
C ASN A 689 -8.86 13.47 -21.49
N PRO A 690 -9.19 12.96 -20.29
CA PRO A 690 -9.50 11.56 -20.10
C PRO A 690 -10.68 11.14 -20.99
N VAL A 691 -10.51 10.06 -21.74
CA VAL A 691 -11.58 9.43 -22.49
C VAL A 691 -12.52 8.74 -21.51
N THR A 692 -13.80 9.00 -21.63
CA THR A 692 -14.84 8.35 -20.83
C THR A 692 -15.69 7.43 -21.69
N GLN A 693 -16.08 6.30 -21.13
CA GLN A 693 -17.04 5.40 -21.76
C GLN A 693 -18.06 4.94 -20.72
N ARG A 694 -19.34 5.17 -21.03
CA ARG A 694 -20.45 4.86 -20.12
C ARG A 694 -20.27 5.46 -18.72
N GLY A 695 -19.81 6.72 -18.65
CA GLY A 695 -19.58 7.44 -17.40
C GLY A 695 -18.34 7.07 -16.60
N SER A 696 -17.50 6.18 -17.11
CA SER A 696 -16.23 5.80 -16.46
C SER A 696 -15.05 6.20 -17.31
N VAL A 697 -13.95 6.60 -16.66
CA VAL A 697 -12.65 6.79 -17.31
C VAL A 697 -12.17 5.48 -17.90
N VAL A 698 -11.66 5.53 -19.11
CA VAL A 698 -11.04 4.39 -19.80
C VAL A 698 -9.56 4.36 -19.42
N PHE A 699 -9.06 3.19 -19.05
CA PHE A 699 -7.66 2.98 -18.71
C PHE A 699 -7.02 1.99 -19.67
N GLN A 700 -5.74 2.22 -19.96
CA GLN A 700 -4.93 1.30 -20.75
C GLN A 700 -3.49 1.25 -20.26
N GLU A 701 -2.73 0.27 -20.76
CA GLU A 701 -1.30 0.16 -20.45
C GLU A 701 -0.47 1.14 -21.27
N TYR A 702 0.52 1.73 -20.62
CA TYR A 702 1.54 2.61 -21.19
C TYR A 702 2.93 2.25 -20.65
N GLU A 703 3.97 2.74 -21.32
CA GLU A 703 5.35 2.76 -20.83
C GLU A 703 5.92 1.38 -20.43
N ARG A 704 5.40 0.30 -20.98
CA ARG A 704 6.03 -1.02 -20.81
C ARG A 704 7.41 -1.00 -21.49
N ASN A 705 8.43 -1.52 -20.78
CA ASN A 705 9.72 -1.70 -21.42
C ASN A 705 9.63 -2.83 -22.47
N PRO A 706 9.91 -2.57 -23.75
CA PRO A 706 9.71 -3.54 -24.83
C PRO A 706 10.56 -4.81 -24.67
N VAL A 707 11.68 -4.72 -23.94
CA VAL A 707 12.56 -5.89 -23.70
C VAL A 707 11.82 -7.01 -22.96
N LEU A 708 10.89 -6.69 -22.05
CA LEU A 708 10.12 -7.70 -21.32
C LEU A 708 9.14 -8.46 -22.24
N SER A 709 8.63 -7.79 -23.28
CA SER A 709 7.59 -8.34 -24.17
C SER A 709 8.16 -8.93 -25.46
N GLN A 710 9.48 -8.94 -25.65
CA GLN A 710 10.11 -9.47 -26.87
C GLN A 710 10.62 -10.89 -26.63
N SER A 711 10.28 -11.80 -27.53
CA SER A 711 10.89 -13.14 -27.57
C SER A 711 12.40 -13.03 -27.73
N PRO A 712 13.21 -13.67 -26.87
CA PRO A 712 14.66 -13.69 -27.00
C PRO A 712 15.15 -14.42 -28.26
N VAL A 713 14.31 -15.26 -28.86
CA VAL A 713 14.67 -16.08 -30.04
C VAL A 713 14.24 -15.41 -31.34
N THR A 714 12.99 -14.91 -31.41
CA THR A 714 12.43 -14.37 -32.67
C THR A 714 12.42 -12.85 -32.72
N GLY A 715 12.52 -12.18 -31.58
CA GLY A 715 12.35 -10.74 -31.45
C GLY A 715 10.89 -10.30 -31.62
N GLU A 716 9.95 -11.24 -31.71
CA GLU A 716 8.51 -10.93 -31.77
C GLU A 716 8.00 -10.42 -30.44
N VAL A 717 7.11 -9.44 -30.51
CA VAL A 717 6.43 -8.88 -29.34
C VAL A 717 5.20 -9.72 -29.03
N MET A 718 5.02 -10.04 -27.75
CA MET A 718 3.79 -10.67 -27.26
C MET A 718 2.66 -9.65 -27.30
N GLU A 719 1.80 -9.74 -28.29
CA GLU A 719 0.61 -8.89 -28.40
C GLU A 719 -0.54 -9.41 -27.52
N CYS A 720 -1.44 -8.50 -27.17
CA CYS A 720 -2.68 -8.88 -26.50
C CYS A 720 -3.58 -9.66 -27.46
N ASP A 721 -4.18 -10.72 -26.98
CA ASP A 721 -5.00 -11.63 -27.77
C ASP A 721 -6.32 -10.95 -28.19
N ASP A 722 -6.57 -10.85 -29.52
CA ASP A 722 -7.81 -10.29 -30.07
C ASP A 722 -9.01 -11.26 -29.97
N ASP A 723 -8.75 -12.55 -29.76
CA ASP A 723 -9.74 -13.61 -29.91
C ASP A 723 -10.60 -13.93 -28.68
N MET A 724 -10.37 -13.21 -27.56
CA MET A 724 -11.21 -13.38 -26.36
C MET A 724 -12.41 -12.42 -26.36
N HIS A 725 -13.38 -12.70 -27.21
CA HIS A 725 -14.70 -12.05 -27.28
C HIS A 725 -15.69 -12.60 -26.26
#